data_e3886e7bcbc4705948f85a0848834725
#
_entry.id   e3886e7bcbc4705948f85a0848834725
#
_cell.length_a   1.000
_cell.length_b   1.000
_cell.length_c   1.000
_cell.angle_alpha   90.00
_cell.angle_beta   90.00
_cell.angle_gamma   90.00
#
_symmetry.space_group_name_H-M   'P 1'
#
loop_
_entity.id
_entity.type
_entity.pdbx_description
1 polymer ?
#
loop_
_entity_poly.entity_id
_entity_poly.type
_entity_poly.pdbx_seq_one_letter_code
_entity_poly.pdbx_strand_id
1 'polypeptide(L)'
;MAEAWRGFKRDGHWDVDVNVRNFIQTNYTPYDGDESFLEGPTEATNKLWGRLQELQKEEREHNGVLECETEVVSSLTAYGPGYIDESMKDLEQIVGLQTDKPLKRAFMPYGGIKMAQQAASTYGYEVNAKYDKIFNEYHKTHNQAVFDAYTDEMKVARHTHIVTGLPDTYGRGRIVGDYRRVALYGIDFLIEQKKKDKKNCGTGVMTEEIIRLREEIADQIKALQGMKEMAKIYGYDISGPATTAKEAIQWLYFGYLAAIKTQNGAAMSVGRISTFLDIYIERDLKEGTLTEKEAQELIDHMTMKFRMVKFARIPSYNQLFSGDPVWATLEVGGIGMDGRHMVTKNDYRFLHTLENMGPSPEPNLTVLYSSALPDNFKKYAAKISVNTSSIQYENDDVMKPIWGDDYSICCCVSATQTGKEIQFFGARANLAKCLLYAINGGKDEKHLDKDGKHMQCGPEIAPITSEYLDFDEVMHKYDIMLDWCASLYVNILNLIHYMHDKYYYEAAEMALIDTDVRRTFATGIAGLSHVADSLSAIKYAKVKVIRDDQGCAVDFKIEGDFPKYGNDDPRADEFAVWLLKTFMEKIKKNHTYRNSEPTTSVLTITSNVVYGKATGALPDGRAAYTPFAPGASPSYGAEKSGLLASLNSVAKLPYEYALDGISNTQTMAPSALGHNLDEQKETLVRVMDGYFDRGAHHLNVNVFGTEKLLDAQAHPEKPEYANFTIRVSGYAVKFISLTKEQQDDVIARTCHKSL
;
A
#
# COMPACT_ATOMS: atom_id res chain seq x y z
N MET A 1 20.31 -18.95 -23.40
CA MET A 1 19.10 -19.40 -22.70
C MET A 1 19.22 -20.83 -22.15
N ALA A 2 19.67 -21.84 -22.93
CA ALA A 2 19.77 -23.23 -22.42
C ALA A 2 20.64 -23.39 -21.17
N GLU A 3 21.72 -22.65 -21.07
CA GLU A 3 22.65 -22.69 -19.92
C GLU A 3 22.08 -21.98 -18.69
N ALA A 4 21.39 -20.85 -18.89
CA ALA A 4 20.77 -20.10 -17.80
C ALA A 4 19.65 -20.89 -17.10
N TRP A 5 18.95 -21.72 -17.85
CA TRP A 5 17.86 -22.55 -17.34
C TRP A 5 18.29 -24.00 -17.02
N ARG A 6 19.59 -24.23 -16.81
CA ARG A 6 20.09 -25.54 -16.39
C ARG A 6 19.43 -25.97 -15.08
N GLY A 7 19.11 -27.24 -14.99
CA GLY A 7 18.49 -27.81 -13.80
C GLY A 7 16.99 -27.50 -13.62
N PHE A 8 16.41 -26.62 -14.42
CA PHE A 8 14.97 -26.31 -14.35
C PHE A 8 14.15 -27.24 -15.23
N LYS A 9 13.01 -27.69 -14.71
CA LYS A 9 12.00 -28.44 -15.45
C LYS A 9 11.26 -27.49 -16.40
N ARG A 10 11.03 -27.91 -17.65
CA ARG A 10 10.44 -27.07 -18.69
C ARG A 10 8.97 -27.38 -18.97
N ASP A 11 8.29 -28.02 -18.03
CA ASP A 11 6.85 -28.26 -18.14
C ASP A 11 6.08 -26.94 -18.03
N GLY A 12 4.93 -26.84 -18.72
CA GLY A 12 4.07 -25.64 -18.64
C GLY A 12 4.41 -24.51 -19.60
N HIS A 13 5.29 -24.73 -20.58
CA HIS A 13 5.63 -23.81 -21.69
C HIS A 13 6.15 -22.42 -21.26
N TRP A 14 6.61 -22.27 -20.03
CA TRP A 14 7.16 -21.00 -19.54
C TRP A 14 8.46 -20.59 -20.27
N ASP A 15 9.15 -21.54 -20.93
CA ASP A 15 10.37 -21.31 -21.69
C ASP A 15 10.11 -20.89 -23.14
N VAL A 16 8.86 -20.84 -23.56
CA VAL A 16 8.41 -20.45 -24.91
C VAL A 16 7.71 -19.10 -24.90
N ASP A 17 6.78 -18.90 -23.95
CA ASP A 17 6.02 -17.68 -23.75
C ASP A 17 6.25 -17.16 -22.33
N VAL A 18 6.03 -15.85 -22.11
CA VAL A 18 6.18 -15.24 -20.77
C VAL A 18 5.15 -15.83 -19.82
N ASN A 19 5.57 -16.69 -18.90
CA ASN A 19 4.72 -17.33 -17.91
C ASN A 19 5.48 -17.67 -16.63
N VAL A 20 5.74 -16.68 -15.80
CA VAL A 20 6.49 -16.82 -14.54
C VAL A 20 5.75 -17.73 -13.55
N ARG A 21 4.43 -17.65 -13.50
CA ARG A 21 3.62 -18.53 -12.63
C ARG A 21 3.89 -20.00 -12.92
N ASN A 22 3.88 -20.42 -14.19
CA ASN A 22 4.13 -21.82 -14.55
C ASN A 22 5.58 -22.23 -14.25
N PHE A 23 6.54 -21.33 -14.43
CA PHE A 23 7.92 -21.57 -13.98
C PHE A 23 7.98 -21.88 -12.49
N ILE A 24 7.34 -21.08 -11.65
CA ILE A 24 7.30 -21.29 -10.21
C ILE A 24 6.64 -22.63 -9.89
N GLN A 25 5.41 -22.86 -10.35
CA GLN A 25 4.65 -24.07 -10.03
C GLN A 25 5.36 -25.37 -10.45
N THR A 26 6.16 -25.31 -11.51
CA THR A 26 6.92 -26.47 -12.02
C THR A 26 8.20 -26.72 -11.23
N ASN A 27 8.83 -25.67 -10.69
CA ASN A 27 10.22 -25.76 -10.20
C ASN A 27 10.40 -25.53 -8.70
N TYR A 28 9.46 -24.88 -7.98
CA TYR A 28 9.64 -24.67 -6.55
C TYR A 28 9.53 -25.98 -5.76
N THR A 29 10.18 -25.98 -4.61
CA THR A 29 10.13 -27.10 -3.65
C THR A 29 9.56 -26.59 -2.33
N PRO A 30 8.39 -27.06 -1.91
CA PRO A 30 7.84 -26.72 -0.59
C PRO A 30 8.82 -27.09 0.52
N TYR A 31 8.88 -26.26 1.57
CA TYR A 31 9.72 -26.49 2.74
C TYR A 31 8.87 -26.66 4.01
N ASP A 32 8.90 -27.85 4.59
CA ASP A 32 8.16 -28.21 5.82
C ASP A 32 9.02 -28.15 7.09
N GLY A 33 10.30 -27.77 6.95
CA GLY A 33 11.24 -27.67 8.08
C GLY A 33 11.00 -26.43 8.94
N ASP A 34 11.94 -26.16 9.81
CA ASP A 34 11.95 -25.00 10.71
C ASP A 34 13.06 -24.00 10.35
N GLU A 35 13.26 -23.00 11.20
CA GLU A 35 14.24 -21.94 11.04
C GLU A 35 15.71 -22.37 11.34
N SER A 36 16.00 -23.62 11.63
CA SER A 36 17.33 -24.10 12.09
C SER A 36 18.44 -23.96 11.04
N PHE A 37 18.10 -23.84 9.75
CA PHE A 37 19.06 -23.63 8.65
C PHE A 37 19.50 -22.16 8.52
N LEU A 38 18.78 -21.20 9.16
CA LEU A 38 19.07 -19.78 9.04
C LEU A 38 20.43 -19.44 9.66
N GLU A 39 21.14 -18.59 8.95
CA GLU A 39 22.44 -18.08 9.38
C GLU A 39 22.33 -16.64 9.86
N GLY A 40 23.16 -16.28 10.82
CA GLY A 40 23.28 -14.88 11.26
C GLY A 40 23.88 -13.99 10.17
N PRO A 41 23.84 -12.65 10.38
CA PRO A 41 24.36 -11.70 9.39
C PRO A 41 25.87 -11.91 9.19
N THR A 42 26.32 -11.75 7.94
CA THR A 42 27.75 -11.79 7.61
C THR A 42 28.45 -10.52 8.12
N GLU A 43 29.79 -10.54 8.11
CA GLU A 43 30.59 -9.33 8.42
C GLU A 43 30.28 -8.20 7.41
N ALA A 44 30.07 -8.54 6.12
CA ALA A 44 29.70 -7.59 5.09
C ALA A 44 28.32 -6.98 5.36
N THR A 45 27.31 -7.80 5.69
CA THR A 45 25.97 -7.33 6.10
C THR A 45 26.07 -6.38 7.32
N ASN A 46 26.82 -6.75 8.36
CA ASN A 46 26.96 -5.92 9.54
C ASN A 46 27.62 -4.56 9.25
N LYS A 47 28.68 -4.52 8.44
CA LYS A 47 29.37 -3.29 8.08
C LYS A 47 28.48 -2.35 7.26
N LEU A 48 27.84 -2.87 6.20
CA LEU A 48 26.96 -2.08 5.34
C LEU A 48 25.72 -1.60 6.08
N TRP A 49 25.12 -2.47 6.89
CA TRP A 49 23.98 -2.09 7.72
C TRP A 49 24.34 -1.04 8.77
N GLY A 50 25.50 -1.19 9.43
CA GLY A 50 26.02 -0.18 10.37
C GLY A 50 26.17 1.18 9.70
N ARG A 51 26.77 1.22 8.49
CA ARG A 51 26.90 2.47 7.71
C ARG A 51 25.54 3.09 7.36
N LEU A 52 24.60 2.25 6.94
CA LEU A 52 23.25 2.72 6.62
C LEU A 52 22.51 3.27 7.84
N GLN A 53 22.70 2.65 9.02
CA GLN A 53 22.14 3.17 10.28
C GLN A 53 22.72 4.53 10.66
N GLU A 54 24.02 4.76 10.42
CA GLU A 54 24.65 6.09 10.62
C GLU A 54 23.98 7.13 9.70
N LEU A 55 23.83 6.83 8.41
CA LEU A 55 23.16 7.73 7.46
C LEU A 55 21.69 7.99 7.84
N GLN A 56 20.97 6.99 8.32
CA GLN A 56 19.60 7.18 8.82
C GLN A 56 19.56 8.03 10.12
N LYS A 57 20.61 7.97 10.94
CA LYS A 57 20.74 8.86 12.11
C LYS A 57 20.96 10.29 11.65
N GLU A 58 21.89 10.50 10.73
CA GLU A 58 22.14 11.82 10.13
C GLU A 58 20.85 12.36 9.46
N GLU A 59 20.09 11.54 8.73
CA GLU A 59 18.81 11.92 8.13
C GLU A 59 17.82 12.45 9.19
N ARG A 60 17.72 11.78 10.35
CA ARG A 60 16.84 12.24 11.46
C ARG A 60 17.31 13.57 12.04
N GLU A 61 18.61 13.76 12.19
CA GLU A 61 19.23 15.00 12.71
C GLU A 61 19.04 16.18 11.73
N HIS A 62 18.82 15.90 10.42
CA HIS A 62 18.50 16.86 9.38
C HIS A 62 16.98 16.95 9.06
N ASN A 63 16.12 16.84 10.07
CA ASN A 63 14.66 16.93 9.93
C ASN A 63 14.03 15.89 8.98
N GLY A 64 14.63 14.71 8.88
CA GLY A 64 14.10 13.58 8.11
C GLY A 64 14.46 13.60 6.62
N VAL A 65 15.36 14.48 6.17
CA VAL A 65 15.89 14.52 4.81
C VAL A 65 17.39 14.74 4.82
N LEU A 66 18.15 13.72 4.38
CA LEU A 66 19.60 13.81 4.32
C LEU A 66 20.06 14.71 3.16
N GLU A 67 19.52 14.46 1.96
CA GLU A 67 19.81 15.25 0.75
C GLU A 67 18.63 15.16 -0.24
N CYS A 68 18.43 16.22 -1.05
CA CYS A 68 17.44 16.28 -2.11
C CYS A 68 18.13 16.58 -3.45
N GLU A 69 17.81 15.81 -4.50
CA GLU A 69 18.30 16.09 -5.85
C GLU A 69 17.58 17.29 -6.46
N THR A 70 18.30 18.21 -7.07
CA THR A 70 17.75 19.42 -7.68
C THR A 70 18.32 19.71 -9.07
N GLU A 71 19.35 18.96 -9.50
CA GLU A 71 20.09 19.19 -10.71
C GLU A 71 19.84 18.15 -11.81
N VAL A 72 19.41 16.94 -11.44
CA VAL A 72 19.17 15.84 -12.37
C VAL A 72 17.75 15.35 -12.23
N VAL A 73 16.98 15.42 -13.32
CA VAL A 73 15.64 14.80 -13.39
C VAL A 73 15.80 13.30 -13.42
N SER A 74 15.17 12.59 -12.49
CA SER A 74 15.24 11.16 -12.41
C SER A 74 14.64 10.48 -13.64
N SER A 75 15.38 9.57 -14.24
CA SER A 75 15.01 8.75 -15.38
C SER A 75 15.79 7.45 -15.34
N LEU A 76 15.51 6.51 -16.24
CA LEU A 76 16.17 5.21 -16.25
C LEU A 76 17.70 5.29 -16.16
N THR A 77 18.31 6.21 -16.90
CA THR A 77 19.77 6.37 -17.00
C THR A 77 20.31 7.60 -16.27
N ALA A 78 19.54 8.19 -15.36
CA ALA A 78 19.86 9.48 -14.76
C ALA A 78 21.11 9.46 -13.86
N TYR A 79 21.43 8.33 -13.24
CA TYR A 79 22.46 8.24 -12.21
C TYR A 79 23.44 7.12 -12.51
N GLY A 80 24.71 7.40 -12.23
CA GLY A 80 25.79 6.43 -12.33
C GLY A 80 25.82 5.41 -11.19
N PRO A 81 26.82 4.51 -11.19
CA PRO A 81 26.97 3.50 -10.16
C PRO A 81 27.05 4.16 -8.79
N GLY A 82 26.10 3.80 -7.92
CA GLY A 82 26.06 4.26 -6.55
C GLY A 82 26.09 3.08 -5.60
N TYR A 83 26.84 3.24 -4.52
CA TYR A 83 26.97 2.26 -3.45
C TYR A 83 26.52 2.89 -2.14
N ILE A 84 26.22 2.05 -1.14
CA ILE A 84 25.94 2.53 0.23
C ILE A 84 27.15 3.32 0.74
N ASP A 85 28.35 2.83 0.47
CA ASP A 85 29.61 3.52 0.72
C ASP A 85 30.66 3.07 -0.31
N GLU A 86 31.23 4.01 -1.06
CA GLU A 86 32.23 3.70 -2.08
C GLU A 86 33.47 2.98 -1.53
N SER A 87 33.83 3.25 -0.26
CA SER A 87 34.97 2.57 0.39
C SER A 87 34.66 1.10 0.74
N MET A 88 33.40 0.70 0.72
CA MET A 88 32.90 -0.63 1.05
C MET A 88 32.28 -1.34 -0.17
N LYS A 89 32.43 -0.81 -1.38
CA LYS A 89 31.78 -1.34 -2.59
C LYS A 89 32.02 -2.81 -2.85
N ASP A 90 33.22 -3.32 -2.50
CA ASP A 90 33.58 -4.71 -2.68
C ASP A 90 32.81 -5.67 -1.72
N LEU A 91 32.20 -5.15 -0.68
CA LEU A 91 31.33 -5.91 0.24
C LEU A 91 29.88 -5.98 -0.27
N GLU A 92 29.49 -5.06 -1.15
CA GLU A 92 28.11 -4.89 -1.58
C GLU A 92 27.73 -5.89 -2.67
N GLN A 93 26.86 -6.85 -2.36
CA GLN A 93 26.50 -7.93 -3.27
C GLN A 93 25.48 -7.50 -4.33
N ILE A 94 24.56 -6.61 -3.98
CA ILE A 94 23.49 -6.08 -4.85
C ILE A 94 23.74 -4.60 -5.05
N VAL A 95 23.92 -4.17 -6.30
CA VAL A 95 24.31 -2.79 -6.65
C VAL A 95 23.16 -2.03 -7.26
N GLY A 96 23.24 -0.70 -7.22
CA GLY A 96 22.30 0.24 -7.78
C GLY A 96 21.53 1.00 -6.71
N LEU A 97 21.35 2.30 -6.93
CA LEU A 97 20.60 3.20 -6.10
C LEU A 97 19.60 4.00 -6.94
N GLN A 98 18.56 4.51 -6.28
CA GLN A 98 17.57 5.37 -6.92
C GLN A 98 18.18 6.68 -7.43
N THR A 99 19.17 7.22 -6.72
CA THR A 99 19.97 8.40 -7.08
C THR A 99 21.45 8.02 -7.05
N ASP A 100 22.34 9.02 -7.10
CA ASP A 100 23.79 8.84 -7.01
C ASP A 100 24.30 8.52 -5.57
N LYS A 101 23.46 8.79 -4.54
CA LYS A 101 23.82 8.59 -3.13
C LYS A 101 22.72 7.88 -2.35
N PRO A 102 23.05 7.11 -1.30
CA PRO A 102 22.06 6.50 -0.43
C PRO A 102 21.20 7.58 0.27
N LEU A 103 19.92 7.32 0.42
CA LEU A 103 18.91 8.18 1.08
C LEU A 103 18.72 9.58 0.44
N LYS A 104 19.44 9.93 -0.62
CA LYS A 104 19.20 11.16 -1.38
C LYS A 104 17.88 11.03 -2.15
N ARG A 105 16.99 12.00 -1.98
CA ARG A 105 15.65 11.98 -2.56
C ARG A 105 15.64 12.37 -4.02
N ALA A 106 14.95 11.63 -4.85
CA ALA A 106 14.86 11.85 -6.29
C ALA A 106 14.03 13.10 -6.64
N PHE A 107 14.44 13.80 -7.70
CA PHE A 107 13.69 14.91 -8.31
C PHE A 107 12.85 14.39 -9.48
N MET A 108 11.51 14.39 -9.30
CA MET A 108 10.53 13.82 -10.22
C MET A 108 9.49 14.87 -10.67
N PRO A 109 9.78 15.73 -11.67
CA PRO A 109 8.88 16.80 -12.05
C PRO A 109 7.74 16.38 -12.99
N TYR A 110 7.76 15.20 -13.58
CA TYR A 110 6.75 14.74 -14.56
C TYR A 110 5.34 14.67 -13.99
N GLY A 111 5.19 14.28 -12.73
CA GLY A 111 3.91 14.30 -12.02
C GLY A 111 3.42 15.72 -11.76
N GLY A 112 4.32 16.63 -11.36
CA GLY A 112 4.01 18.03 -11.09
C GLY A 112 5.24 18.84 -10.72
N ILE A 113 5.65 19.80 -11.57
CA ILE A 113 6.83 20.64 -11.31
C ILE A 113 6.66 21.51 -10.06
N LYS A 114 5.50 22.12 -9.85
CA LYS A 114 5.23 22.96 -8.67
C LYS A 114 5.31 22.14 -7.39
N MET A 115 4.80 20.92 -7.40
CA MET A 115 4.90 20.00 -6.28
C MET A 115 6.35 19.59 -6.00
N ALA A 116 7.14 19.28 -7.04
CA ALA A 116 8.55 18.93 -6.91
C ALA A 116 9.37 20.10 -6.36
N GLN A 117 9.12 21.32 -6.83
CA GLN A 117 9.73 22.56 -6.31
C GLN A 117 9.35 22.80 -4.84
N GLN A 118 8.08 22.66 -4.50
CA GLN A 118 7.61 22.81 -3.12
C GLN A 118 8.24 21.74 -2.20
N ALA A 119 8.35 20.50 -2.65
CA ALA A 119 9.00 19.43 -1.89
C ALA A 119 10.48 19.76 -1.62
N ALA A 120 11.23 20.20 -2.62
CA ALA A 120 12.62 20.62 -2.46
C ALA A 120 12.75 21.81 -1.50
N SER A 121 11.96 22.87 -1.68
CA SER A 121 12.02 24.10 -0.87
C SER A 121 11.64 23.85 0.60
N THR A 122 10.76 22.89 0.88
CA THR A 122 10.39 22.49 2.26
C THR A 122 11.62 22.04 3.05
N TYR A 123 12.61 21.45 2.38
CA TYR A 123 13.84 20.96 2.97
C TYR A 123 15.04 21.89 2.75
N GLY A 124 14.81 23.12 2.26
CA GLY A 124 15.86 24.13 2.07
C GLY A 124 16.65 24.02 0.76
N TYR A 125 16.15 23.27 -0.22
CA TYR A 125 16.76 23.10 -1.53
C TYR A 125 16.02 23.91 -2.61
N GLU A 126 16.74 24.43 -3.59
CA GLU A 126 16.18 25.11 -4.75
C GLU A 126 16.42 24.28 -6.02
N VAL A 127 15.35 24.01 -6.75
CA VAL A 127 15.41 23.32 -8.03
C VAL A 127 16.01 24.25 -9.09
N ASN A 128 16.92 23.74 -9.92
CA ASN A 128 17.52 24.50 -10.99
C ASN A 128 16.48 25.15 -11.93
N ALA A 129 16.57 26.45 -12.14
CA ALA A 129 15.59 27.26 -12.87
C ALA A 129 15.30 26.78 -14.30
N LYS A 130 16.24 26.04 -14.94
CA LYS A 130 16.00 25.43 -16.27
C LYS A 130 14.80 24.48 -16.28
N TYR A 131 14.55 23.78 -15.20
CA TYR A 131 13.43 22.84 -15.08
C TYR A 131 12.09 23.57 -14.94
N ASP A 132 12.05 24.68 -14.22
CA ASP A 132 10.86 25.52 -14.15
C ASP A 132 10.39 25.91 -15.56
N LYS A 133 11.31 26.39 -16.39
CA LYS A 133 11.02 26.75 -17.78
C LYS A 133 10.54 25.54 -18.60
N ILE A 134 11.25 24.40 -18.53
CA ILE A 134 10.95 23.21 -19.34
C ILE A 134 9.55 22.69 -18.99
N PHE A 135 9.25 22.53 -17.71
CA PHE A 135 8.01 21.89 -17.25
C PHE A 135 6.82 22.84 -17.11
N ASN A 136 6.99 24.15 -17.20
CA ASN A 136 5.89 25.12 -17.26
C ASN A 136 5.62 25.62 -18.69
N GLU A 137 6.63 25.75 -19.54
CA GLU A 137 6.45 26.31 -20.89
C GLU A 137 6.32 25.25 -21.96
N TYR A 138 7.08 24.16 -21.90
CA TYR A 138 7.21 23.18 -22.99
C TYR A 138 6.62 21.80 -22.67
N HIS A 139 6.41 21.46 -21.41
CA HIS A 139 6.02 20.11 -20.99
C HIS A 139 4.92 20.14 -19.96
N LYS A 140 3.68 19.95 -20.40
CA LYS A 140 2.53 19.87 -19.47
C LYS A 140 2.67 18.67 -18.55
N THR A 141 2.56 18.90 -17.24
CA THR A 141 2.63 17.84 -16.23
C THR A 141 1.24 17.25 -15.93
N HIS A 142 1.20 16.05 -15.38
CA HIS A 142 -0.03 15.41 -14.95
C HIS A 142 -0.84 16.29 -14.00
N ASN A 143 -0.23 16.83 -12.96
CA ASN A 143 -0.85 17.70 -11.97
C ASN A 143 -1.54 18.92 -12.63
N GLN A 144 -0.83 19.63 -13.51
CA GLN A 144 -1.43 20.78 -14.20
C GLN A 144 -2.62 20.34 -15.06
N ALA A 145 -2.49 19.24 -15.80
CA ALA A 145 -3.57 18.74 -16.65
C ALA A 145 -4.83 18.39 -15.87
N VAL A 146 -4.66 17.76 -14.70
CA VAL A 146 -5.79 17.41 -13.81
C VAL A 146 -6.49 18.68 -13.31
N PHE A 147 -5.74 19.65 -12.77
CA PHE A 147 -6.34 20.87 -12.22
C PHE A 147 -6.93 21.79 -13.28
N ASP A 148 -6.41 21.79 -14.50
CA ASP A 148 -7.01 22.50 -15.63
C ASP A 148 -8.39 21.93 -16.04
N ALA A 149 -8.60 20.62 -15.80
CA ALA A 149 -9.80 19.92 -16.23
C ALA A 149 -10.83 19.70 -15.11
N TYR A 150 -10.49 19.95 -13.85
CA TYR A 150 -11.42 19.82 -12.74
C TYR A 150 -12.61 20.77 -12.87
N THR A 151 -13.83 20.23 -12.69
CA THR A 151 -15.03 21.04 -12.54
C THR A 151 -15.02 21.75 -11.17
N ASP A 152 -15.89 22.77 -11.00
CA ASP A 152 -15.99 23.45 -9.72
C ASP A 152 -16.49 22.52 -8.60
N GLU A 153 -17.40 21.58 -8.92
CA GLU A 153 -17.85 20.55 -7.99
C GLU A 153 -16.70 19.65 -7.53
N MET A 154 -15.82 19.21 -8.44
CA MET A 154 -14.63 18.41 -8.10
C MET A 154 -13.64 19.19 -7.23
N LYS A 155 -13.46 20.49 -7.47
CA LYS A 155 -12.62 21.37 -6.63
C LYS A 155 -13.19 21.51 -5.24
N VAL A 156 -14.53 21.70 -5.12
CA VAL A 156 -15.24 21.77 -3.84
C VAL A 156 -15.11 20.44 -3.09
N ALA A 157 -15.33 19.32 -3.75
CA ALA A 157 -15.20 17.98 -3.15
C ALA A 157 -13.80 17.72 -2.59
N ARG A 158 -12.76 18.15 -3.32
CA ARG A 158 -11.36 18.07 -2.87
C ARG A 158 -11.09 19.00 -1.68
N HIS A 159 -11.60 20.23 -1.72
CA HIS A 159 -11.44 21.24 -0.66
C HIS A 159 -12.10 20.81 0.66
N THR A 160 -13.28 20.26 0.59
CA THR A 160 -14.08 19.83 1.76
C THR A 160 -13.68 18.43 2.27
N HIS A 161 -12.80 17.73 1.59
CA HIS A 161 -12.37 16.36 1.91
C HIS A 161 -13.51 15.33 1.90
N ILE A 162 -14.56 15.54 1.10
CA ILE A 162 -15.54 14.48 0.82
C ILE A 162 -14.88 13.36 -0.02
N VAL A 163 -13.94 13.72 -0.89
CA VAL A 163 -12.99 12.80 -1.53
C VAL A 163 -11.58 13.30 -1.25
N THR A 164 -10.70 12.43 -0.76
CA THR A 164 -9.32 12.81 -0.41
C THR A 164 -8.33 11.66 -0.62
N GLY A 165 -7.02 11.94 -0.52
CA GLY A 165 -5.96 10.98 -0.87
C GLY A 165 -5.81 10.78 -2.37
N LEU A 166 -6.23 11.76 -3.16
CA LEU A 166 -6.26 11.72 -4.62
C LEU A 166 -4.84 11.76 -5.21
N PRO A 167 -4.53 10.94 -6.25
CA PRO A 167 -3.27 10.98 -6.98
C PRO A 167 -3.20 12.13 -8.01
N ASP A 168 -3.92 13.22 -7.77
CA ASP A 168 -4.04 14.37 -8.68
C ASP A 168 -2.79 15.26 -8.70
N THR A 169 -2.00 15.26 -7.64
CA THR A 169 -0.82 16.11 -7.52
C THR A 169 0.47 15.43 -7.95
N TYR A 170 0.60 14.13 -7.75
CA TYR A 170 1.86 13.42 -7.94
C TYR A 170 1.87 12.40 -9.10
N GLY A 171 0.74 12.13 -9.70
CA GLY A 171 0.58 11.21 -10.85
C GLY A 171 0.93 9.77 -10.50
N ARG A 172 -0.11 8.93 -10.36
CA ARG A 172 0.07 7.52 -10.06
C ARG A 172 -1.07 6.69 -10.63
N GLY A 173 -0.72 5.70 -11.44
CA GLY A 173 -1.68 4.83 -12.09
C GLY A 173 -1.50 3.36 -11.77
N ARG A 174 -0.25 2.87 -11.75
CA ARG A 174 0.10 1.45 -11.57
C ARG A 174 0.96 1.28 -10.33
N ILE A 175 1.06 0.06 -9.82
CA ILE A 175 1.64 -0.16 -8.50
C ILE A 175 2.72 -1.24 -8.47
N VAL A 176 2.63 -2.29 -9.30
CA VAL A 176 3.59 -3.38 -9.31
C VAL A 176 3.78 -3.94 -10.73
N GLY A 177 5.05 -4.07 -11.13
CA GLY A 177 5.45 -4.82 -12.33
C GLY A 177 5.89 -6.23 -11.99
N ASP A 178 5.91 -7.13 -12.95
CA ASP A 178 6.50 -8.45 -12.76
C ASP A 178 8.02 -8.41 -12.99
N TYR A 179 8.75 -7.96 -11.99
CA TYR A 179 10.22 -7.81 -12.02
C TYR A 179 10.95 -9.14 -12.21
N ARG A 180 10.31 -10.27 -11.89
CA ARG A 180 10.84 -11.63 -12.05
C ARG A 180 11.11 -11.95 -13.53
N ARG A 181 10.39 -11.30 -14.46
CA ARG A 181 10.56 -11.47 -15.91
C ARG A 181 11.97 -11.10 -16.37
N VAL A 182 12.55 -10.07 -15.76
CA VAL A 182 13.93 -9.64 -16.09
C VAL A 182 14.93 -10.74 -15.78
N ALA A 183 14.80 -11.37 -14.62
CA ALA A 183 15.67 -12.48 -14.22
C ALA A 183 15.45 -13.74 -15.06
N LEU A 184 14.19 -14.11 -15.31
CA LEU A 184 13.88 -15.39 -15.99
C LEU A 184 14.17 -15.36 -17.49
N TYR A 185 13.92 -14.22 -18.16
CA TYR A 185 13.97 -14.14 -19.62
C TYR A 185 15.08 -13.24 -20.17
N GLY A 186 15.51 -12.25 -19.41
CA GLY A 186 16.35 -11.17 -19.91
C GLY A 186 15.60 -10.19 -20.82
N ILE A 187 16.19 -9.02 -21.00
CA ILE A 187 15.51 -7.90 -21.67
C ILE A 187 15.30 -8.14 -23.18
N ASP A 188 16.21 -8.81 -23.86
CA ASP A 188 16.08 -9.03 -25.31
C ASP A 188 14.87 -9.91 -25.64
N PHE A 189 14.63 -10.95 -24.85
CA PHE A 189 13.44 -11.78 -25.00
C PHE A 189 12.16 -10.97 -24.80
N LEU A 190 12.11 -10.12 -23.75
CA LEU A 190 10.95 -9.27 -23.46
C LEU A 190 10.69 -8.25 -24.58
N ILE A 191 11.72 -7.66 -25.16
CA ILE A 191 11.60 -6.76 -26.32
C ILE A 191 11.00 -7.50 -27.52
N GLU A 192 11.47 -8.71 -27.83
CA GLU A 192 10.92 -9.49 -28.94
C GLU A 192 9.46 -9.88 -28.70
N GLN A 193 9.06 -10.22 -27.47
CA GLN A 193 7.65 -10.45 -27.14
C GLN A 193 6.81 -9.20 -27.38
N LYS A 194 7.24 -8.02 -26.89
CA LYS A 194 6.52 -6.75 -27.12
C LYS A 194 6.44 -6.36 -28.60
N LYS A 195 7.47 -6.67 -29.40
CA LYS A 195 7.42 -6.48 -30.87
C LYS A 195 6.40 -7.40 -31.53
N LYS A 196 6.33 -8.67 -31.09
CA LYS A 196 5.34 -9.65 -31.53
C LYS A 196 3.93 -9.18 -31.19
N ASP A 197 3.69 -8.73 -29.98
CA ASP A 197 2.42 -8.16 -29.53
C ASP A 197 2.02 -6.95 -30.39
N LYS A 198 2.95 -6.02 -30.60
CA LYS A 198 2.70 -4.84 -31.45
C LYS A 198 2.37 -5.20 -32.89
N LYS A 199 2.97 -6.26 -33.45
CA LYS A 199 2.67 -6.76 -34.78
C LYS A 199 1.25 -7.34 -34.86
N ASN A 200 0.80 -8.03 -33.81
CA ASN A 200 -0.49 -8.67 -33.75
C ASN A 200 -1.62 -7.69 -33.36
N CYS A 201 -1.28 -6.56 -32.73
CA CYS A 201 -2.23 -5.55 -32.30
C CYS A 201 -2.68 -4.70 -33.49
N GLY A 202 -4.00 -4.59 -33.72
CA GLY A 202 -4.58 -3.65 -34.68
C GLY A 202 -4.31 -4.00 -36.14
N THR A 203 -4.68 -5.22 -36.55
CA THR A 203 -4.63 -5.65 -37.97
C THR A 203 -5.84 -5.19 -38.78
N GLY A 204 -6.81 -4.52 -38.15
CA GLY A 204 -8.04 -3.99 -38.76
C GLY A 204 -8.15 -2.47 -38.69
N VAL A 205 -9.29 -1.98 -38.23
CA VAL A 205 -9.56 -0.55 -38.10
C VAL A 205 -8.74 0.03 -36.92
N MET A 206 -8.06 1.17 -37.13
CA MET A 206 -7.35 1.92 -36.11
C MET A 206 -8.31 2.76 -35.28
N THR A 207 -8.86 2.16 -34.22
CA THR A 207 -9.60 2.89 -33.19
C THR A 207 -8.64 3.66 -32.29
N GLU A 208 -9.15 4.63 -31.53
CA GLU A 208 -8.35 5.39 -30.55
C GLU A 208 -7.65 4.45 -29.55
N GLU A 209 -8.34 3.40 -29.09
CA GLU A 209 -7.80 2.39 -28.16
C GLU A 209 -6.61 1.63 -28.78
N ILE A 210 -6.74 1.22 -30.06
CA ILE A 210 -5.68 0.50 -30.77
C ILE A 210 -4.49 1.42 -31.01
N ILE A 211 -4.73 2.67 -31.44
CA ILE A 211 -3.66 3.66 -31.65
C ILE A 211 -2.90 3.88 -30.33
N ARG A 212 -3.63 4.10 -29.24
CA ARG A 212 -3.04 4.30 -27.92
C ARG A 212 -2.24 3.08 -27.46
N LEU A 213 -2.77 1.88 -27.58
CA LEU A 213 -2.08 0.64 -27.21
C LEU A 213 -0.77 0.45 -28.02
N ARG A 214 -0.78 0.74 -29.30
CA ARG A 214 0.42 0.64 -30.14
C ARG A 214 1.49 1.67 -29.77
N GLU A 215 1.09 2.88 -29.35
CA GLU A 215 1.97 3.90 -28.79
C GLU A 215 2.58 3.43 -27.47
N GLU A 216 1.75 2.94 -26.54
CA GLU A 216 2.16 2.40 -25.26
C GLU A 216 3.17 1.25 -25.40
N ILE A 217 2.93 0.30 -26.32
CA ILE A 217 3.90 -0.78 -26.60
C ILE A 217 5.24 -0.24 -27.12
N ALA A 218 5.20 0.81 -27.95
CA ALA A 218 6.44 1.42 -28.42
C ALA A 218 7.24 2.07 -27.27
N ASP A 219 6.55 2.70 -26.32
CA ASP A 219 7.18 3.30 -25.15
C ASP A 219 7.70 2.22 -24.16
N GLN A 220 6.98 1.12 -24.01
CA GLN A 220 7.43 -0.05 -23.25
C GLN A 220 8.72 -0.64 -23.84
N ILE A 221 8.83 -0.78 -25.17
CA ILE A 221 10.05 -1.25 -25.84
C ILE A 221 11.23 -0.30 -25.58
N LYS A 222 11.01 1.01 -25.67
CA LYS A 222 12.04 2.01 -25.32
C LYS A 222 12.46 1.92 -23.85
N ALA A 223 11.49 1.70 -22.94
CA ALA A 223 11.79 1.52 -21.53
C ALA A 223 12.64 0.27 -21.27
N LEU A 224 12.34 -0.86 -21.92
CA LEU A 224 13.17 -2.07 -21.86
C LEU A 224 14.61 -1.81 -22.36
N GLN A 225 14.76 -1.08 -23.48
CA GLN A 225 16.07 -0.66 -23.96
C GLN A 225 16.80 0.22 -22.93
N GLY A 226 16.08 1.17 -22.33
CA GLY A 226 16.59 2.01 -21.25
C GLY A 226 17.03 1.22 -20.01
N MET A 227 16.33 0.11 -19.65
CA MET A 227 16.76 -0.78 -18.57
C MET A 227 18.11 -1.44 -18.87
N LYS A 228 18.35 -1.86 -20.10
CA LYS A 228 19.68 -2.40 -20.52
C LYS A 228 20.77 -1.34 -20.35
N GLU A 229 20.52 -0.12 -20.80
CA GLU A 229 21.49 0.97 -20.65
C GLU A 229 21.74 1.32 -19.17
N MET A 230 20.69 1.33 -18.34
CA MET A 230 20.81 1.49 -16.88
C MET A 230 21.70 0.38 -16.27
N ALA A 231 21.44 -0.87 -16.59
CA ALA A 231 22.23 -1.99 -16.06
C ALA A 231 23.70 -1.91 -16.47
N LYS A 232 24.00 -1.50 -17.71
CA LYS A 232 25.38 -1.26 -18.17
C LYS A 232 26.10 -0.18 -17.38
N ILE A 233 25.41 0.90 -16.98
CA ILE A 233 25.96 1.94 -16.11
C ILE A 233 26.41 1.34 -14.77
N TYR A 234 25.69 0.36 -14.27
CA TYR A 234 26.02 -0.40 -13.06
C TYR A 234 27.00 -1.57 -13.30
N GLY A 235 27.47 -1.76 -14.54
CA GLY A 235 28.45 -2.79 -14.87
C GLY A 235 27.89 -4.17 -15.24
N TYR A 236 26.58 -4.27 -15.53
CA TYR A 236 25.91 -5.54 -15.84
C TYR A 236 25.27 -5.54 -17.24
N ASP A 237 25.20 -6.74 -17.83
CA ASP A 237 24.47 -7.01 -19.07
C ASP A 237 23.25 -7.89 -18.77
N ILE A 238 22.06 -7.30 -18.76
CA ILE A 238 20.78 -7.99 -18.54
C ILE A 238 20.06 -8.36 -19.83
N SER A 239 20.78 -8.42 -20.96
CA SER A 239 20.21 -8.81 -22.25
C SER A 239 19.62 -10.22 -22.23
N GLY A 240 20.34 -11.16 -21.58
CA GLY A 240 19.92 -12.55 -21.37
C GLY A 240 19.38 -12.83 -19.97
N PRO A 241 18.80 -14.01 -19.78
CA PRO A 241 18.33 -14.48 -18.47
C PRO A 241 19.48 -14.66 -17.47
N ALA A 242 19.16 -14.57 -16.18
CA ALA A 242 20.09 -14.79 -15.08
C ALA A 242 20.59 -16.24 -15.05
N THR A 243 21.88 -16.43 -14.77
CA THR A 243 22.54 -17.74 -14.73
C THR A 243 22.81 -18.26 -13.32
N THR A 244 22.80 -17.36 -12.32
CA THR A 244 23.03 -17.68 -10.90
C THR A 244 21.97 -17.04 -10.01
N ALA A 245 21.88 -17.45 -8.75
CA ALA A 245 21.01 -16.84 -7.76
C ALA A 245 21.33 -15.35 -7.56
N LYS A 246 22.62 -15.00 -7.49
CA LYS A 246 23.05 -13.59 -7.39
C LYS A 246 22.58 -12.76 -8.58
N GLU A 247 22.74 -13.27 -9.80
CA GLU A 247 22.25 -12.59 -11.00
C GLU A 247 20.72 -12.50 -11.00
N ALA A 248 20.00 -13.54 -10.60
CA ALA A 248 18.54 -13.51 -10.54
C ALA A 248 18.03 -12.40 -9.60
N ILE A 249 18.63 -12.25 -8.43
CA ILE A 249 18.32 -11.20 -7.47
C ILE A 249 18.68 -9.82 -8.06
N GLN A 250 19.86 -9.68 -8.68
CA GLN A 250 20.31 -8.41 -9.25
C GLN A 250 19.47 -7.98 -10.46
N TRP A 251 19.11 -8.91 -11.39
CA TRP A 251 18.25 -8.62 -12.54
C TRP A 251 16.85 -8.20 -12.11
N LEU A 252 16.27 -8.93 -11.16
CA LEU A 252 14.98 -8.59 -10.56
C LEU A 252 15.04 -7.20 -9.91
N TYR A 253 16.10 -6.92 -9.16
CA TYR A 253 16.29 -5.61 -8.54
C TYR A 253 16.43 -4.49 -9.59
N PHE A 254 17.08 -4.72 -10.73
CA PHE A 254 17.13 -3.73 -11.81
C PHE A 254 15.75 -3.44 -12.41
N GLY A 255 14.89 -4.44 -12.54
CA GLY A 255 13.49 -4.22 -12.92
C GLY A 255 12.76 -3.30 -11.94
N TYR A 256 12.90 -3.56 -10.65
CA TYR A 256 12.36 -2.73 -9.57
C TYR A 256 12.99 -1.33 -9.55
N LEU A 257 14.32 -1.25 -9.70
CA LEU A 257 15.06 0.02 -9.75
C LEU A 257 14.59 0.92 -10.91
N ALA A 258 14.30 0.33 -12.07
CA ALA A 258 13.76 1.06 -13.21
C ALA A 258 12.39 1.69 -12.87
N ALA A 259 11.52 0.96 -12.17
CA ALA A 259 10.24 1.48 -11.72
C ALA A 259 10.42 2.65 -10.75
N ILE A 260 11.24 2.51 -9.69
CA ILE A 260 11.44 3.57 -8.69
C ILE A 260 12.17 4.81 -9.24
N LYS A 261 12.95 4.67 -10.31
CA LYS A 261 13.58 5.82 -11.00
C LYS A 261 12.61 6.60 -11.88
N THR A 262 11.53 5.98 -12.34
CA THR A 262 10.62 6.57 -13.32
C THR A 262 9.24 6.88 -12.75
N GLN A 263 8.98 6.56 -11.50
CA GLN A 263 7.72 6.87 -10.79
C GLN A 263 7.91 7.94 -9.71
N ASN A 264 6.80 8.56 -9.34
CA ASN A 264 6.76 9.52 -8.23
C ASN A 264 6.32 8.86 -6.90
N GLY A 265 6.48 7.57 -6.81
CA GLY A 265 6.47 6.63 -5.72
C GLY A 265 5.58 6.84 -4.52
N ALA A 266 4.28 6.63 -4.63
CA ALA A 266 3.44 6.46 -3.44
C ALA A 266 3.29 4.98 -3.10
N ALA A 267 3.47 3.98 -3.86
CA ALA A 267 3.58 2.57 -3.51
C ALA A 267 4.46 1.86 -4.53
N MET A 268 5.54 1.32 -4.06
CA MET A 268 6.57 0.68 -4.86
C MET A 268 6.64 -0.80 -4.50
N SER A 269 5.51 -1.51 -4.68
CA SER A 269 5.39 -2.92 -4.35
C SER A 269 6.40 -3.76 -5.13
N VAL A 270 7.01 -4.71 -4.42
CA VAL A 270 8.03 -5.62 -4.97
C VAL A 270 7.38 -6.85 -5.59
N GLY A 271 6.30 -7.31 -4.95
CA GLY A 271 5.53 -8.46 -5.39
C GLY A 271 6.04 -9.79 -4.82
N ARG A 272 5.48 -10.87 -5.35
CA ARG A 272 5.74 -12.23 -4.91
C ARG A 272 7.04 -12.78 -5.50
N ILE A 273 8.16 -12.41 -4.89
CA ILE A 273 9.50 -12.75 -5.39
C ILE A 273 10.16 -13.89 -4.62
N SER A 274 9.69 -14.20 -3.41
CA SER A 274 10.37 -15.12 -2.49
C SER A 274 10.48 -16.54 -3.05
N THR A 275 9.36 -17.17 -3.37
CA THR A 275 9.31 -18.51 -3.95
C THR A 275 10.04 -18.61 -5.30
N PHE A 276 9.98 -17.53 -6.10
CA PHE A 276 10.69 -17.45 -7.38
C PHE A 276 12.21 -17.49 -7.18
N LEU A 277 12.75 -16.66 -6.29
CA LEU A 277 14.18 -16.59 -6.02
C LEU A 277 14.71 -17.86 -5.36
N ASP A 278 13.89 -18.53 -4.53
CA ASP A 278 14.25 -19.79 -3.90
C ASP A 278 14.66 -20.86 -4.92
N ILE A 279 14.01 -20.91 -6.09
CA ILE A 279 14.32 -21.86 -7.16
C ILE A 279 15.78 -21.73 -7.62
N TYR A 280 16.26 -20.50 -7.78
CA TYR A 280 17.65 -20.23 -8.15
C TYR A 280 18.61 -20.51 -6.99
N ILE A 281 18.25 -20.11 -5.79
CA ILE A 281 19.07 -20.32 -4.59
C ILE A 281 19.23 -21.80 -4.30
N GLU A 282 18.17 -22.59 -4.29
CA GLU A 282 18.23 -24.04 -4.05
C GLU A 282 19.03 -24.79 -5.13
N ARG A 283 18.96 -24.35 -6.39
CA ARG A 283 19.80 -24.89 -7.45
C ARG A 283 21.27 -24.65 -7.14
N ASP A 284 21.66 -23.42 -6.85
CA ASP A 284 23.06 -23.03 -6.64
C ASP A 284 23.62 -23.63 -5.34
N LEU A 285 22.79 -23.76 -4.29
CA LEU A 285 23.13 -24.52 -3.06
C LEU A 285 23.41 -25.99 -3.37
N LYS A 286 22.56 -26.63 -4.17
CA LYS A 286 22.71 -28.03 -4.57
C LYS A 286 23.96 -28.26 -5.45
N GLU A 287 24.30 -27.30 -6.30
CA GLU A 287 25.50 -27.32 -7.12
C GLU A 287 26.77 -26.98 -6.31
N GLY A 288 26.65 -26.53 -5.07
CA GLY A 288 27.77 -26.14 -4.21
C GLY A 288 28.45 -24.83 -4.64
N THR A 289 27.78 -24.02 -5.46
CA THR A 289 28.25 -22.69 -5.91
C THR A 289 27.78 -21.55 -5.00
N LEU A 290 26.90 -21.86 -4.04
CA LEU A 290 26.38 -20.96 -3.03
C LEU A 290 26.31 -21.70 -1.69
N THR A 291 26.47 -20.99 -0.57
CA THR A 291 26.26 -21.50 0.78
C THR A 291 25.01 -20.87 1.40
N GLU A 292 24.43 -21.47 2.47
CA GLU A 292 23.28 -20.89 3.18
C GLU A 292 23.59 -19.48 3.71
N LYS A 293 24.82 -19.25 4.17
CA LYS A 293 25.28 -17.95 4.66
C LYS A 293 25.33 -16.90 3.56
N GLU A 294 25.84 -17.24 2.39
CA GLU A 294 25.85 -16.36 1.21
C GLU A 294 24.45 -16.12 0.67
N ALA A 295 23.58 -17.13 0.70
CA ALA A 295 22.17 -16.97 0.32
C ALA A 295 21.46 -15.93 1.22
N GLN A 296 21.66 -16.00 2.54
CA GLN A 296 21.13 -15.01 3.48
C GLN A 296 21.74 -13.62 3.23
N GLU A 297 23.05 -13.51 2.96
CA GLU A 297 23.72 -12.24 2.64
C GLU A 297 23.09 -11.56 1.41
N LEU A 298 22.81 -12.31 0.35
CA LEU A 298 22.15 -11.77 -0.85
C LEU A 298 20.77 -11.18 -0.53
N ILE A 299 19.98 -11.86 0.29
CA ILE A 299 18.65 -11.40 0.70
C ILE A 299 18.74 -10.19 1.63
N ASP A 300 19.68 -10.18 2.58
CA ASP A 300 19.93 -9.04 3.46
C ASP A 300 20.32 -7.79 2.65
N HIS A 301 21.24 -7.92 1.69
CA HIS A 301 21.71 -6.81 0.85
C HIS A 301 20.59 -6.28 -0.08
N MET A 302 19.78 -7.16 -0.67
CA MET A 302 18.60 -6.75 -1.43
C MET A 302 17.61 -5.98 -0.54
N THR A 303 17.38 -6.48 0.68
CA THR A 303 16.49 -5.83 1.65
C THR A 303 16.99 -4.43 2.05
N MET A 304 18.32 -4.24 2.20
CA MET A 304 18.88 -2.91 2.42
C MET A 304 18.52 -1.93 1.30
N LYS A 305 18.50 -2.39 0.03
CA LYS A 305 18.10 -1.55 -1.12
C LYS A 305 16.66 -1.06 -0.99
N PHE A 306 15.74 -1.93 -0.58
CA PHE A 306 14.36 -1.51 -0.35
C PHE A 306 14.22 -0.50 0.79
N ARG A 307 15.05 -0.61 1.83
CA ARG A 307 15.07 0.32 2.98
C ARG A 307 15.63 1.71 2.64
N MET A 308 16.25 1.88 1.47
CA MET A 308 16.85 3.15 1.02
C MET A 308 15.99 3.95 0.05
N VAL A 309 14.89 3.41 -0.44
CA VAL A 309 14.02 4.09 -1.41
C VAL A 309 13.40 5.33 -0.77
N LYS A 310 13.64 6.50 -1.36
CA LYS A 310 13.19 7.80 -0.85
C LYS A 310 12.70 8.71 -1.97
N PHE A 311 11.61 9.41 -1.73
CA PHE A 311 11.07 10.42 -2.63
C PHE A 311 10.95 11.77 -1.92
N ALA A 312 11.17 12.87 -2.64
CA ALA A 312 10.87 14.20 -2.12
C ALA A 312 9.35 14.36 -1.97
N ARG A 313 8.89 14.80 -0.80
CA ARG A 313 7.46 14.87 -0.46
C ARG A 313 7.10 16.24 0.08
N ILE A 314 5.91 16.74 -0.30
CA ILE A 314 5.34 17.97 0.26
C ILE A 314 4.72 17.69 1.64
N PRO A 315 4.65 18.71 2.53
CA PRO A 315 4.09 18.52 3.87
C PRO A 315 2.67 17.94 3.90
N SER A 316 1.81 18.35 2.97
CA SER A 316 0.44 17.82 2.88
C SER A 316 0.39 16.33 2.53
N TYR A 317 1.37 15.81 1.79
CA TYR A 317 1.50 14.38 1.55
C TYR A 317 1.85 13.65 2.85
N ASN A 318 2.79 14.18 3.64
CA ASN A 318 3.19 13.60 4.91
C ASN A 318 2.08 13.64 5.98
N GLN A 319 1.10 14.55 5.87
CA GLN A 319 -0.10 14.55 6.70
C GLN A 319 -1.03 13.38 6.35
N LEU A 320 -1.14 13.05 5.06
CA LEU A 320 -1.96 11.92 4.58
C LEU A 320 -1.30 10.57 4.84
N PHE A 321 0.00 10.45 4.57
CA PHE A 321 0.78 9.22 4.53
C PHE A 321 2.03 9.37 5.38
N SER A 322 1.85 9.37 6.68
CA SER A 322 2.92 9.65 7.63
C SER A 322 3.94 8.53 7.73
N GLY A 323 5.14 8.89 8.18
CA GLY A 323 6.26 7.96 8.36
C GLY A 323 7.08 7.72 7.08
N ASP A 324 6.85 8.52 6.04
CA ASP A 324 7.60 8.48 4.76
C ASP A 324 7.57 7.10 4.06
N PRO A 325 6.40 6.43 3.97
CA PRO A 325 6.32 5.09 3.44
C PRO A 325 6.54 5.07 1.93
N VAL A 326 7.13 3.98 1.43
CA VAL A 326 7.19 3.67 0.00
C VAL A 326 6.38 2.43 -0.36
N TRP A 327 5.92 1.67 0.64
CA TRP A 327 5.17 0.44 0.48
C TRP A 327 5.86 -0.53 -0.48
N ALA A 328 7.10 -0.87 -0.19
CA ALA A 328 7.82 -1.92 -0.90
C ALA A 328 7.28 -3.29 -0.44
N THR A 329 6.01 -3.57 -0.77
CA THR A 329 5.29 -4.75 -0.30
C THR A 329 5.84 -5.99 -0.97
N LEU A 330 6.13 -7.01 -0.17
CA LEU A 330 6.73 -8.28 -0.56
C LEU A 330 6.02 -9.41 0.16
N GLU A 331 5.52 -10.40 -0.60
CA GLU A 331 4.72 -11.50 -0.09
C GLU A 331 5.54 -12.76 0.13
N VAL A 332 5.20 -13.46 1.22
CA VAL A 332 5.70 -14.79 1.59
C VAL A 332 4.55 -15.73 1.93
N GLY A 333 4.75 -17.03 1.84
CA GLY A 333 3.72 -18.04 2.15
C GLY A 333 2.71 -18.24 1.03
N GLY A 334 1.47 -18.56 1.40
CA GLY A 334 0.37 -18.86 0.48
C GLY A 334 0.27 -20.32 0.07
N ILE A 335 -0.82 -20.66 -0.62
CA ILE A 335 -1.16 -22.01 -1.09
C ILE A 335 -1.39 -21.98 -2.61
N GLY A 336 -0.73 -22.89 -3.35
CA GLY A 336 -0.95 -23.05 -4.78
C GLY A 336 -2.36 -23.55 -5.13
N MET A 337 -2.77 -23.33 -6.37
CA MET A 337 -4.06 -23.85 -6.87
C MET A 337 -4.12 -25.40 -6.87
N ASP A 338 -2.97 -26.06 -6.81
CA ASP A 338 -2.84 -27.51 -6.68
C ASP A 338 -2.89 -28.01 -5.23
N GLY A 339 -3.05 -27.09 -4.26
CA GLY A 339 -3.14 -27.39 -2.82
C GLY A 339 -1.80 -27.52 -2.09
N ARG A 340 -0.65 -27.45 -2.81
CA ARG A 340 0.65 -27.39 -2.13
C ARG A 340 0.85 -26.03 -1.51
N HIS A 341 1.38 -25.96 -0.29
CA HIS A 341 1.82 -24.67 0.25
C HIS A 341 3.03 -24.14 -0.55
N MET A 342 3.15 -22.83 -0.64
CA MET A 342 4.21 -22.16 -1.40
C MET A 342 5.33 -21.65 -0.49
N VAL A 343 5.33 -22.05 0.77
CA VAL A 343 6.41 -21.75 1.72
C VAL A 343 7.69 -22.44 1.26
N THR A 344 8.77 -21.66 1.16
CA THR A 344 10.12 -22.11 0.82
C THR A 344 11.10 -21.61 1.89
N LYS A 345 12.35 -22.09 1.84
CA LYS A 345 13.40 -21.56 2.73
C LYS A 345 13.58 -20.04 2.58
N ASN A 346 13.35 -19.52 1.39
CA ASN A 346 13.54 -18.11 1.14
C ASN A 346 12.49 -17.22 1.84
N ASP A 347 11.29 -17.74 2.13
CA ASP A 347 10.31 -17.06 2.95
C ASP A 347 10.83 -16.83 4.38
N TYR A 348 11.47 -17.84 4.94
CA TYR A 348 12.17 -17.69 6.23
C TYR A 348 13.32 -16.68 6.14
N ARG A 349 14.15 -16.70 5.05
CA ARG A 349 15.26 -15.74 4.88
C ARG A 349 14.76 -14.29 4.83
N PHE A 350 13.66 -14.01 4.15
CA PHE A 350 13.08 -12.64 4.13
C PHE A 350 12.59 -12.21 5.52
N LEU A 351 11.88 -13.07 6.24
CA LEU A 351 11.45 -12.78 7.61
C LEU A 351 12.67 -12.59 8.54
N HIS A 352 13.73 -13.38 8.34
CA HIS A 352 14.96 -13.33 9.13
C HIS A 352 15.75 -12.02 8.96
N THR A 353 15.54 -11.29 7.87
CA THR A 353 16.15 -9.94 7.71
C THR A 353 15.74 -8.98 8.84
N LEU A 354 14.59 -9.19 9.48
CA LEU A 354 14.12 -8.43 10.64
C LEU A 354 14.85 -8.82 11.94
N GLU A 355 15.45 -10.01 12.00
CA GLU A 355 16.35 -10.40 13.09
C GLU A 355 17.78 -9.93 12.80
N ASN A 356 18.29 -10.12 11.58
CA ASN A 356 19.66 -9.74 11.18
C ASN A 356 19.90 -8.22 11.21
N MET A 357 18.90 -7.42 10.81
CA MET A 357 19.02 -5.97 10.65
C MET A 357 18.02 -5.18 11.51
N GLY A 358 17.28 -5.87 12.38
CA GLY A 358 16.28 -5.26 13.25
C GLY A 358 14.97 -4.83 12.58
N PRO A 359 13.98 -4.42 13.40
CA PRO A 359 12.67 -3.99 12.94
C PRO A 359 12.74 -2.89 11.88
N SER A 360 11.88 -2.97 10.88
CA SER A 360 11.80 -1.96 9.82
C SER A 360 10.40 -1.92 9.19
N PRO A 361 9.90 -0.75 8.79
CA PRO A 361 8.67 -0.65 8.02
C PRO A 361 8.81 -1.17 6.58
N GLU A 362 10.03 -1.19 6.03
CA GLU A 362 10.30 -1.62 4.66
C GLU A 362 11.34 -2.76 4.61
N PRO A 363 11.16 -3.71 3.69
CA PRO A 363 9.97 -3.94 2.88
C PRO A 363 8.74 -4.21 3.75
N ASN A 364 7.54 -3.89 3.23
CA ASN A 364 6.28 -4.21 3.90
C ASN A 364 5.99 -5.71 3.73
N LEU A 365 6.60 -6.53 4.59
CA LEU A 365 6.49 -7.98 4.52
C LEU A 365 5.08 -8.43 4.85
N THR A 366 4.48 -9.19 3.92
CA THR A 366 3.11 -9.68 4.01
C THR A 366 3.10 -11.20 3.95
N VAL A 367 2.55 -11.84 4.96
CA VAL A 367 2.32 -13.29 4.97
C VAL A 367 0.96 -13.56 4.33
N LEU A 368 0.97 -14.26 3.19
CA LEU A 368 -0.24 -14.81 2.59
C LEU A 368 -0.65 -16.04 3.43
N TYR A 369 -1.57 -15.81 4.34
CA TYR A 369 -1.88 -16.73 5.44
C TYR A 369 -3.02 -17.68 5.08
N SER A 370 -2.85 -18.93 5.46
CA SER A 370 -3.89 -19.96 5.53
C SER A 370 -3.65 -20.80 6.77
N SER A 371 -4.69 -21.30 7.41
CA SER A 371 -4.55 -22.28 8.50
C SER A 371 -3.86 -23.56 8.04
N ALA A 372 -3.87 -23.85 6.73
CA ALA A 372 -3.20 -25.00 6.11
C ALA A 372 -1.67 -24.81 5.87
N LEU A 373 -1.10 -23.66 6.19
CA LEU A 373 0.36 -23.45 6.12
C LEU A 373 1.09 -24.34 7.15
N PRO A 374 2.37 -24.71 6.90
CA PRO A 374 3.16 -25.46 7.87
C PRO A 374 3.22 -24.78 9.24
N ASP A 375 2.99 -25.53 10.30
CA ASP A 375 2.96 -24.99 11.68
C ASP A 375 4.26 -24.30 12.08
N ASN A 376 5.41 -24.83 11.64
CA ASN A 376 6.70 -24.22 11.89
C ASN A 376 6.77 -22.80 11.28
N PHE A 377 6.30 -22.64 10.05
CA PHE A 377 6.28 -21.33 9.37
C PHE A 377 5.32 -20.36 10.06
N LYS A 378 4.09 -20.80 10.40
CA LYS A 378 3.13 -19.95 11.14
C LYS A 378 3.73 -19.48 12.47
N LYS A 379 4.36 -20.37 13.23
CA LYS A 379 5.01 -20.05 14.52
C LYS A 379 6.21 -19.11 14.34
N TYR A 380 6.99 -19.28 13.27
CA TYR A 380 8.11 -18.39 12.99
C TYR A 380 7.62 -16.98 12.61
N ALA A 381 6.63 -16.86 11.75
CA ALA A 381 6.01 -15.57 11.41
C ALA A 381 5.41 -14.89 12.66
N ALA A 382 4.71 -15.65 13.51
CA ALA A 382 4.18 -15.13 14.78
C ALA A 382 5.30 -14.65 15.72
N LYS A 383 6.42 -15.37 15.83
CA LYS A 383 7.63 -14.92 16.57
C LYS A 383 8.13 -13.57 16.07
N ILE A 384 8.23 -13.41 14.74
CA ILE A 384 8.66 -12.14 14.13
C ILE A 384 7.68 -11.01 14.44
N SER A 385 6.36 -11.27 14.38
CA SER A 385 5.35 -10.27 14.76
C SER A 385 5.46 -9.84 16.22
N VAL A 386 5.59 -10.81 17.15
CA VAL A 386 5.72 -10.54 18.59
C VAL A 386 6.95 -9.67 18.87
N ASN A 387 8.07 -9.97 18.22
CA ASN A 387 9.34 -9.28 18.47
C ASN A 387 9.45 -7.92 17.78
N THR A 388 8.80 -7.73 16.62
CA THR A 388 9.14 -6.59 15.75
C THR A 388 7.95 -5.71 15.35
N SER A 389 6.71 -6.22 15.40
CA SER A 389 5.51 -5.56 14.85
C SER A 389 5.71 -5.03 13.40
N SER A 390 6.53 -5.73 12.59
CA SER A 390 6.95 -5.26 11.26
C SER A 390 6.24 -5.94 10.09
N ILE A 391 5.48 -7.02 10.33
CA ILE A 391 4.82 -7.81 9.29
C ILE A 391 3.31 -7.76 9.42
N GLN A 392 2.62 -8.05 8.31
CA GLN A 392 1.16 -8.18 8.27
C GLN A 392 0.75 -9.53 7.68
N TYR A 393 -0.54 -9.85 7.80
CA TYR A 393 -1.13 -11.09 7.32
C TYR A 393 -2.33 -10.82 6.44
N GLU A 394 -2.44 -11.55 5.33
CA GLU A 394 -3.59 -11.52 4.43
C GLU A 394 -4.09 -12.92 4.15
N ASN A 395 -5.40 -13.09 4.11
CA ASN A 395 -6.06 -14.39 3.99
C ASN A 395 -5.99 -14.92 2.56
N ASP A 396 -5.06 -15.82 2.31
CA ASP A 396 -4.89 -16.47 1.00
C ASP A 396 -6.14 -17.28 0.59
N ASP A 397 -6.88 -17.82 1.55
CA ASP A 397 -8.06 -18.67 1.27
C ASP A 397 -9.24 -17.89 0.70
N VAL A 398 -9.39 -16.59 1.04
CA VAL A 398 -10.41 -15.72 0.44
C VAL A 398 -9.91 -15.01 -0.82
N MET A 399 -8.60 -14.84 -0.98
CA MET A 399 -7.99 -14.13 -2.11
C MET A 399 -7.71 -15.03 -3.30
N LYS A 400 -7.14 -16.21 -3.07
CA LYS A 400 -6.78 -17.18 -4.11
C LYS A 400 -7.93 -17.57 -5.05
N PRO A 401 -9.17 -17.80 -4.60
CA PRO A 401 -10.28 -18.09 -5.52
C PRO A 401 -10.55 -17.01 -6.56
N ILE A 402 -10.16 -15.75 -6.28
CA ILE A 402 -10.39 -14.59 -7.14
C ILE A 402 -9.17 -14.28 -8.00
N TRP A 403 -7.97 -14.32 -7.39
CA TRP A 403 -6.73 -13.84 -7.99
C TRP A 403 -5.79 -14.96 -8.48
N GLY A 404 -6.14 -16.24 -8.24
CA GLY A 404 -5.23 -17.37 -8.48
C GLY A 404 -4.13 -17.46 -7.43
N ASP A 405 -3.05 -18.18 -7.73
CA ASP A 405 -1.93 -18.42 -6.81
C ASP A 405 -0.67 -17.56 -7.11
N ASP A 406 -0.75 -16.69 -8.11
CA ASP A 406 0.34 -15.77 -8.47
C ASP A 406 -0.17 -14.32 -8.50
N TYR A 407 -0.52 -13.81 -7.34
CA TYR A 407 -0.91 -12.43 -7.14
C TYR A 407 0.07 -11.71 -6.21
N SER A 408 0.14 -10.40 -6.36
CA SER A 408 0.92 -9.49 -5.52
C SER A 408 0.01 -8.54 -4.77
N ILE A 409 0.48 -8.04 -3.64
CA ILE A 409 -0.22 -7.02 -2.87
C ILE A 409 0.25 -5.63 -3.32
N CYS A 410 -0.68 -4.90 -3.87
CA CYS A 410 -0.49 -3.53 -4.29
C CYS A 410 -0.56 -2.60 -3.07
N CYS A 411 0.51 -1.88 -2.77
CA CYS A 411 0.55 -0.92 -1.67
C CYS A 411 0.39 -1.60 -0.31
N CYS A 412 -0.81 -1.55 0.26
CA CYS A 412 -1.10 -1.99 1.62
C CYS A 412 -1.73 -3.37 1.69
N VAL A 413 -2.87 -3.55 0.99
CA VAL A 413 -3.76 -4.71 1.16
C VAL A 413 -4.52 -5.10 -0.12
N SER A 414 -4.26 -4.47 -1.26
CA SER A 414 -4.98 -4.72 -2.50
C SER A 414 -4.28 -5.80 -3.32
N ALA A 415 -5.01 -6.82 -3.78
CA ALA A 415 -4.43 -7.85 -4.64
C ALA A 415 -4.50 -7.50 -6.13
N THR A 416 -3.53 -8.01 -6.89
CA THR A 416 -3.53 -7.98 -8.36
C THR A 416 -2.80 -9.21 -8.89
N GLN A 417 -3.25 -9.80 -10.00
CA GLN A 417 -2.52 -10.90 -10.64
C GLN A 417 -1.20 -10.38 -11.21
N THR A 418 -0.09 -10.97 -10.72
CA THR A 418 1.26 -10.48 -11.05
C THR A 418 1.55 -10.58 -12.54
N GLY A 419 1.90 -9.44 -13.15
CA GLY A 419 2.22 -9.35 -14.57
C GLY A 419 1.03 -9.44 -15.53
N LYS A 420 -0.20 -9.61 -15.06
CA LYS A 420 -1.41 -9.72 -15.88
C LYS A 420 -2.41 -8.59 -15.67
N GLU A 421 -2.35 -7.95 -14.53
CA GLU A 421 -3.27 -6.90 -14.13
C GLU A 421 -2.52 -5.65 -13.70
N ILE A 422 -3.22 -4.52 -13.79
CA ILE A 422 -2.81 -3.26 -13.18
C ILE A 422 -3.94 -2.72 -12.33
N GLN A 423 -3.58 -1.98 -11.31
CA GLN A 423 -4.51 -1.22 -10.51
C GLN A 423 -4.39 0.27 -10.83
N PHE A 424 -5.49 0.89 -11.26
CA PHE A 424 -5.62 2.34 -11.23
C PHE A 424 -5.78 2.77 -9.78
N PHE A 425 -4.75 3.44 -9.25
CA PHE A 425 -4.69 3.81 -7.85
C PHE A 425 -5.83 4.75 -7.45
N GLY A 426 -6.49 4.41 -6.36
CA GLY A 426 -7.66 5.13 -5.88
C GLY A 426 -7.37 6.15 -4.78
N ALA A 427 -8.44 6.69 -4.28
CA ALA A 427 -8.52 7.62 -3.17
C ALA A 427 -9.47 7.06 -2.09
N ARG A 428 -10.09 7.93 -1.30
CA ARG A 428 -11.11 7.54 -0.32
C ARG A 428 -12.28 8.50 -0.35
N ALA A 429 -13.51 7.97 -0.30
CA ALA A 429 -14.71 8.73 -0.06
C ALA A 429 -15.00 8.76 1.45
N ASN A 430 -15.24 9.94 1.99
CA ASN A 430 -15.57 10.16 3.41
C ASN A 430 -17.06 9.96 3.63
N LEU A 431 -17.49 8.72 3.88
CA LEU A 431 -18.91 8.40 4.00
C LEU A 431 -19.54 8.89 5.30
N ALA A 432 -18.75 9.14 6.34
CA ALA A 432 -19.24 9.80 7.56
C ALA A 432 -19.63 11.28 7.30
N LYS A 433 -18.83 11.99 6.51
CA LYS A 433 -19.14 13.34 6.07
C LYS A 433 -20.34 13.37 5.11
N CYS A 434 -20.45 12.36 4.25
CA CYS A 434 -21.60 12.16 3.38
C CYS A 434 -22.92 11.99 4.19
N LEU A 435 -22.87 11.33 5.36
CA LEU A 435 -24.01 11.23 6.28
C LEU A 435 -24.40 12.61 6.85
N LEU A 436 -23.43 13.45 7.21
CA LEU A 436 -23.71 14.83 7.64
C LEU A 436 -24.35 15.67 6.52
N TYR A 437 -23.91 15.47 5.26
CA TYR A 437 -24.57 16.14 4.12
C TYR A 437 -26.02 15.67 3.94
N ALA A 438 -26.33 14.41 4.19
CA ALA A 438 -27.71 13.92 4.18
C ALA A 438 -28.59 14.61 5.24
N ILE A 439 -28.04 14.84 6.43
CA ILE A 439 -28.73 15.54 7.52
C ILE A 439 -28.89 17.04 7.20
N ASN A 440 -27.85 17.65 6.61
CA ASN A 440 -27.77 19.10 6.38
C ASN A 440 -28.24 19.54 4.97
N GLY A 441 -28.86 18.66 4.19
CA GLY A 441 -29.38 19.02 2.86
C GLY A 441 -28.30 19.33 1.83
N GLY A 442 -27.14 18.64 1.90
CA GLY A 442 -25.99 18.79 1.01
C GLY A 442 -25.00 19.90 1.44
N LYS A 443 -25.22 20.53 2.58
CA LYS A 443 -24.32 21.57 3.10
C LYS A 443 -23.18 20.97 3.93
N ASP A 444 -22.02 21.60 3.80
CA ASP A 444 -20.84 21.29 4.62
C ASP A 444 -20.95 21.95 6.00
N GLU A 445 -20.78 21.18 7.05
CA GLU A 445 -20.89 21.62 8.44
C GLU A 445 -19.73 22.49 8.92
N LYS A 446 -18.62 22.49 8.17
CA LYS A 446 -17.36 23.15 8.56
C LYS A 446 -17.01 24.35 7.68
N HIS A 447 -17.17 24.20 6.36
CA HIS A 447 -16.70 25.21 5.42
C HIS A 447 -17.82 26.22 5.10
N LEU A 448 -17.42 27.48 5.10
CA LEU A 448 -18.31 28.59 4.76
C LEU A 448 -17.91 29.14 3.39
N ASP A 449 -18.89 29.63 2.66
CA ASP A 449 -18.71 30.39 1.43
C ASP A 449 -18.22 31.82 1.71
N LYS A 450 -18.03 32.61 0.65
CA LYS A 450 -17.60 34.02 0.71
C LYS A 450 -18.57 34.92 1.46
N ASP A 451 -19.84 34.52 1.58
CA ASP A 451 -20.93 35.29 2.24
C ASP A 451 -21.11 34.78 3.69
N GLY A 452 -20.27 33.90 4.19
CA GLY A 452 -20.32 33.34 5.55
C GLY A 452 -21.41 32.30 5.75
N LYS A 453 -21.98 31.73 4.68
CA LYS A 453 -22.99 30.68 4.75
C LYS A 453 -22.32 29.29 4.58
N HIS A 454 -22.93 28.28 5.18
CA HIS A 454 -22.48 26.90 4.96
C HIS A 454 -22.45 26.55 3.48
N MET A 455 -21.28 26.08 3.01
CA MET A 455 -21.02 25.80 1.60
C MET A 455 -21.92 24.65 1.12
N GLN A 456 -22.67 24.87 0.03
CA GLN A 456 -23.39 23.80 -0.65
C GLN A 456 -22.39 22.93 -1.43
N CYS A 457 -22.24 21.67 -1.03
CA CYS A 457 -21.25 20.75 -1.58
C CYS A 457 -21.89 19.54 -2.27
N GLY A 458 -22.94 18.99 -1.67
CA GLY A 458 -23.74 17.92 -2.23
C GLY A 458 -25.00 18.43 -2.94
N PRO A 459 -25.83 17.51 -3.49
CA PRO A 459 -27.14 17.86 -4.04
C PRO A 459 -27.98 18.63 -3.02
N GLU A 460 -28.64 19.66 -3.51
CA GLU A 460 -29.57 20.44 -2.68
C GLU A 460 -30.86 19.64 -2.45
N ILE A 461 -31.02 19.12 -1.24
CA ILE A 461 -32.22 18.44 -0.77
C ILE A 461 -32.72 19.12 0.51
N ALA A 462 -33.96 18.88 0.88
CA ALA A 462 -34.51 19.45 2.15
C ALA A 462 -33.68 18.90 3.33
N PRO A 463 -33.09 19.76 4.18
CA PRO A 463 -32.40 19.30 5.38
C PRO A 463 -33.37 18.65 6.38
N ILE A 464 -32.87 17.83 7.26
CA ILE A 464 -33.64 17.30 8.39
C ILE A 464 -33.77 18.42 9.43
N THR A 465 -34.99 18.79 9.76
CA THR A 465 -35.27 19.89 10.68
C THR A 465 -35.86 19.43 12.03
N SER A 466 -36.19 18.15 12.16
CA SER A 466 -36.70 17.57 13.41
C SER A 466 -35.69 17.68 14.56
N GLU A 467 -36.18 17.75 15.78
CA GLU A 467 -35.34 17.81 17.00
C GLU A 467 -34.57 16.54 17.22
N TYR A 468 -35.16 15.42 16.89
CA TYR A 468 -34.55 14.08 16.94
C TYR A 468 -34.48 13.50 15.54
N LEU A 469 -33.41 12.73 15.25
CA LEU A 469 -33.25 12.05 13.96
C LEU A 469 -34.23 10.86 13.88
N ASP A 470 -34.94 10.79 12.75
CA ASP A 470 -35.74 9.62 12.37
C ASP A 470 -34.91 8.72 11.47
N PHE A 471 -34.88 7.41 11.78
CA PHE A 471 -34.03 6.45 11.09
C PHE A 471 -34.38 6.33 9.60
N ASP A 472 -35.65 6.22 9.26
CA ASP A 472 -36.10 6.02 7.87
C ASP A 472 -35.85 7.26 7.02
N GLU A 473 -36.06 8.47 7.59
CA GLU A 473 -35.73 9.72 6.92
C GLU A 473 -34.22 9.86 6.66
N VAL A 474 -33.40 9.57 7.66
CA VAL A 474 -31.92 9.58 7.51
C VAL A 474 -31.48 8.62 6.43
N MET A 475 -31.96 7.37 6.47
CA MET A 475 -31.59 6.33 5.49
C MET A 475 -31.97 6.74 4.07
N HIS A 476 -33.16 7.30 3.86
CA HIS A 476 -33.60 7.76 2.55
C HIS A 476 -32.69 8.88 1.99
N LYS A 477 -32.39 9.90 2.81
CA LYS A 477 -31.55 11.03 2.40
C LYS A 477 -30.09 10.61 2.23
N TYR A 478 -29.61 9.69 3.05
CA TYR A 478 -28.26 9.16 2.96
C TYR A 478 -28.06 8.34 1.68
N ASP A 479 -29.05 7.56 1.26
CA ASP A 479 -29.01 6.83 0.00
C ASP A 479 -28.83 7.76 -1.22
N ILE A 480 -29.50 8.90 -1.25
CA ILE A 480 -29.35 9.94 -2.28
C ILE A 480 -27.91 10.50 -2.29
N MET A 481 -27.38 10.81 -1.11
CA MET A 481 -26.03 11.35 -0.98
C MET A 481 -24.95 10.33 -1.35
N LEU A 482 -25.17 9.04 -1.06
CA LEU A 482 -24.27 7.97 -1.47
C LEU A 482 -24.24 7.80 -3.00
N ASP A 483 -25.36 7.90 -3.71
CA ASP A 483 -25.40 7.85 -5.18
C ASP A 483 -24.62 9.02 -5.79
N TRP A 484 -24.82 10.23 -5.29
CA TRP A 484 -24.06 11.41 -5.71
C TRP A 484 -22.56 11.25 -5.44
N CYS A 485 -22.19 10.86 -4.22
CA CYS A 485 -20.80 10.71 -3.82
C CYS A 485 -20.08 9.67 -4.67
N ALA A 486 -20.72 8.53 -4.94
CA ALA A 486 -20.17 7.47 -5.79
C ALA A 486 -19.91 7.98 -7.22
N SER A 487 -20.87 8.70 -7.81
CA SER A 487 -20.74 9.24 -9.17
C SER A 487 -19.63 10.29 -9.25
N LEU A 488 -19.60 11.25 -8.33
CA LEU A 488 -18.58 12.30 -8.29
C LEU A 488 -17.18 11.69 -8.11
N TYR A 489 -17.05 10.72 -7.20
CA TYR A 489 -15.79 10.04 -6.91
C TYR A 489 -15.23 9.30 -8.12
N VAL A 490 -16.07 8.52 -8.81
CA VAL A 490 -15.64 7.82 -10.04
C VAL A 490 -15.23 8.81 -11.13
N ASN A 491 -15.97 9.91 -11.31
CA ASN A 491 -15.67 10.93 -12.31
C ASN A 491 -14.34 11.65 -12.03
N ILE A 492 -14.02 11.94 -10.77
CA ILE A 492 -12.74 12.50 -10.36
C ILE A 492 -11.60 11.54 -10.74
N LEU A 493 -11.72 10.26 -10.39
CA LEU A 493 -10.71 9.26 -10.70
C LEU A 493 -10.56 9.01 -12.20
N ASN A 494 -11.65 8.99 -12.97
CA ASN A 494 -11.60 8.89 -14.44
C ASN A 494 -10.73 9.99 -15.05
N LEU A 495 -10.94 11.23 -14.61
CA LEU A 495 -10.17 12.38 -15.06
C LEU A 495 -8.68 12.23 -14.71
N ILE A 496 -8.38 11.86 -13.46
CA ILE A 496 -7.02 11.69 -12.98
C ILE A 496 -6.28 10.62 -13.79
N HIS A 497 -6.88 9.45 -13.99
CA HIS A 497 -6.25 8.35 -14.70
C HIS A 497 -6.09 8.60 -16.20
N TYR A 498 -7.05 9.31 -16.82
CA TYR A 498 -6.88 9.78 -18.20
C TYR A 498 -5.66 10.70 -18.32
N MET A 499 -5.51 11.68 -17.43
CA MET A 499 -4.40 12.61 -17.45
C MET A 499 -3.07 11.93 -17.09
N HIS A 500 -3.10 10.93 -16.23
CA HIS A 500 -1.93 10.12 -15.91
C HIS A 500 -1.43 9.35 -17.14
N ASP A 501 -2.28 8.62 -17.82
CA ASP A 501 -1.91 7.91 -19.05
C ASP A 501 -1.39 8.84 -20.14
N LYS A 502 -1.91 10.07 -20.20
CA LYS A 502 -1.54 11.03 -21.25
C LYS A 502 -0.20 11.75 -20.99
N TYR A 503 0.08 12.10 -19.75
CA TYR A 503 1.21 12.98 -19.41
C TYR A 503 2.29 12.32 -18.56
N TYR A 504 2.00 11.17 -17.97
CA TYR A 504 2.93 10.46 -17.10
C TYR A 504 2.76 8.95 -17.18
N TYR A 505 2.85 8.39 -18.40
CA TYR A 505 2.73 6.96 -18.62
C TYR A 505 3.91 6.19 -18.02
N GLU A 506 3.63 5.19 -17.21
CA GLU A 506 4.64 4.39 -16.48
C GLU A 506 5.17 3.23 -17.34
N ALA A 507 5.89 3.59 -18.42
CA ALA A 507 6.33 2.65 -19.46
C ALA A 507 7.26 1.54 -18.94
N ALA A 508 8.14 1.85 -17.97
CA ALA A 508 9.09 0.88 -17.43
C ALA A 508 8.39 -0.24 -16.65
N GLU A 509 7.37 0.09 -15.87
CA GLU A 509 6.55 -0.88 -15.15
C GLU A 509 5.65 -1.67 -16.10
N MET A 510 4.96 -0.97 -17.01
CA MET A 510 4.06 -1.58 -17.98
C MET A 510 4.78 -2.50 -18.98
N ALA A 511 6.08 -2.30 -19.22
CA ALA A 511 6.90 -3.19 -20.02
C ALA A 511 7.03 -4.59 -19.41
N LEU A 512 6.87 -4.71 -18.09
CA LEU A 512 6.94 -5.95 -17.31
C LEU A 512 5.57 -6.55 -17.01
N ILE A 513 4.54 -6.10 -17.73
CA ILE A 513 3.16 -6.61 -17.64
C ILE A 513 2.70 -7.09 -19.01
N ASP A 514 1.75 -8.00 -19.07
CA ASP A 514 1.16 -8.49 -20.33
C ASP A 514 0.54 -7.33 -21.12
N THR A 515 0.59 -7.42 -22.45
CA THR A 515 0.01 -6.40 -23.31
C THR A 515 -1.52 -6.39 -23.25
N ASP A 516 -2.13 -7.58 -23.17
CA ASP A 516 -3.56 -7.73 -22.86
C ASP A 516 -3.74 -7.70 -21.34
N VAL A 517 -3.89 -6.50 -20.79
CA VAL A 517 -3.91 -6.26 -19.36
C VAL A 517 -5.33 -6.04 -18.84
N ARG A 518 -5.72 -6.79 -17.80
CA ARG A 518 -6.92 -6.49 -17.01
C ARG A 518 -6.64 -5.28 -16.12
N ARG A 519 -7.62 -4.37 -16.03
CA ARG A 519 -7.51 -3.14 -15.25
C ARG A 519 -8.51 -3.14 -14.13
N THR A 520 -8.04 -2.97 -12.89
CA THR A 520 -8.91 -2.68 -11.75
C THR A 520 -8.93 -1.17 -11.48
N PHE A 521 -10.03 -0.70 -10.94
CA PHE A 521 -10.29 0.71 -10.64
C PHE A 521 -10.51 0.85 -9.14
N ALA A 522 -9.43 1.16 -8.42
CA ALA A 522 -9.45 1.17 -6.98
C ALA A 522 -10.27 2.35 -6.44
N THR A 523 -11.22 2.04 -5.58
CA THR A 523 -11.95 3.01 -4.75
C THR A 523 -11.74 2.70 -3.28
N GLY A 524 -12.32 3.49 -2.38
CA GLY A 524 -12.19 3.20 -0.95
C GLY A 524 -13.12 4.01 -0.07
N ILE A 525 -13.37 3.46 1.11
CA ILE A 525 -14.26 3.99 2.13
C ILE A 525 -13.46 4.48 3.34
N ALA A 526 -13.78 5.69 3.83
CA ALA A 526 -13.37 6.20 5.13
C ALA A 526 -14.60 6.41 6.04
N GLY A 527 -14.45 6.09 7.33
CA GLY A 527 -15.47 6.30 8.35
C GLY A 527 -16.48 5.17 8.51
N LEU A 528 -16.16 3.93 8.06
CA LEU A 528 -17.06 2.77 8.12
C LEU A 528 -17.66 2.56 9.52
N SER A 529 -16.82 2.42 10.54
CA SER A 529 -17.26 2.17 11.93
C SER A 529 -18.09 3.31 12.49
N HIS A 530 -17.73 4.55 12.20
CA HIS A 530 -18.47 5.73 12.64
C HIS A 530 -19.87 5.83 12.00
N VAL A 531 -19.99 5.46 10.73
CA VAL A 531 -21.31 5.39 10.07
C VAL A 531 -22.15 4.27 10.66
N ALA A 532 -21.56 3.07 10.85
CA ALA A 532 -22.26 1.94 11.46
C ALA A 532 -22.78 2.27 12.85
N ASP A 533 -21.93 2.86 13.70
CA ASP A 533 -22.30 3.29 15.05
C ASP A 533 -23.32 4.43 15.04
N SER A 534 -23.21 5.39 14.09
CA SER A 534 -24.19 6.49 13.93
C SER A 534 -25.58 5.97 13.55
N LEU A 535 -25.67 5.06 12.59
CA LEU A 535 -26.94 4.45 12.19
C LEU A 535 -27.54 3.59 13.32
N SER A 536 -26.68 2.89 14.06
CA SER A 536 -27.09 2.15 15.27
C SER A 536 -27.65 3.08 16.34
N ALA A 537 -26.97 4.19 16.62
CA ALA A 537 -27.44 5.19 17.58
C ALA A 537 -28.80 5.77 17.18
N ILE A 538 -28.99 6.14 15.92
CA ILE A 538 -30.24 6.69 15.39
C ILE A 538 -31.38 5.66 15.50
N LYS A 539 -31.09 4.38 15.27
CA LYS A 539 -32.10 3.30 15.30
C LYS A 539 -32.48 2.84 16.70
N TYR A 540 -31.52 2.73 17.62
CA TYR A 540 -31.71 2.09 18.91
C TYR A 540 -31.69 3.03 20.12
N ALA A 541 -31.24 4.27 19.94
CA ALA A 541 -31.29 5.33 20.95
C ALA A 541 -32.10 6.50 20.43
N LYS A 542 -32.07 7.64 21.15
CA LYS A 542 -32.62 8.91 20.69
C LYS A 542 -31.47 9.90 20.43
N VAL A 543 -31.34 10.35 19.20
CA VAL A 543 -30.29 11.28 18.81
C VAL A 543 -30.89 12.66 18.58
N LYS A 544 -30.66 13.57 19.54
CA LYS A 544 -31.06 14.96 19.46
C LYS A 544 -30.05 15.77 18.66
N VAL A 545 -30.53 16.55 17.70
CA VAL A 545 -29.67 17.37 16.82
C VAL A 545 -29.46 18.76 17.46
N ILE A 546 -28.20 19.16 17.55
CA ILE A 546 -27.81 20.51 17.95
C ILE A 546 -27.43 21.28 16.70
N ARG A 547 -28.13 22.42 16.46
CA ARG A 547 -27.94 23.25 15.26
C ARG A 547 -27.37 24.60 15.62
N ASP A 548 -26.57 25.15 14.67
CA ASP A 548 -26.12 26.53 14.74
C ASP A 548 -27.24 27.54 14.30
N ASP A 549 -26.88 28.82 14.27
CA ASP A 549 -27.79 29.92 13.89
C ASP A 549 -28.24 29.84 12.42
N GLN A 550 -27.58 29.07 11.58
CA GLN A 550 -27.94 28.82 10.18
C GLN A 550 -28.78 27.55 9.99
N GLY A 551 -29.07 26.83 11.07
CA GLY A 551 -29.85 25.60 11.07
C GLY A 551 -29.03 24.36 10.66
N CYS A 552 -27.70 24.45 10.51
CA CYS A 552 -26.84 23.35 10.23
C CYS A 552 -26.61 22.48 11.48
N ALA A 553 -26.73 21.17 11.37
CA ALA A 553 -26.40 20.24 12.44
C ALA A 553 -24.88 20.26 12.68
N VAL A 554 -24.46 20.68 13.87
CA VAL A 554 -23.04 20.83 14.24
C VAL A 554 -22.63 19.93 15.41
N ASP A 555 -23.63 19.40 16.17
CA ASP A 555 -23.37 18.46 17.27
C ASP A 555 -24.61 17.58 17.52
N PHE A 556 -24.43 16.50 18.29
CA PHE A 556 -25.50 15.53 18.61
C PHE A 556 -25.45 15.13 20.08
N LYS A 557 -26.62 15.03 20.69
CA LYS A 557 -26.79 14.49 22.04
C LYS A 557 -27.54 13.16 21.97
N ILE A 558 -26.90 12.11 22.49
CA ILE A 558 -27.47 10.76 22.48
C ILE A 558 -28.10 10.47 23.83
N GLU A 559 -29.36 9.99 23.81
CA GLU A 559 -30.14 9.60 24.97
C GLU A 559 -30.44 8.08 24.87
N GLY A 560 -29.89 7.31 25.80
CA GLY A 560 -29.98 5.83 25.81
C GLY A 560 -28.74 5.13 25.30
N ASP A 561 -28.73 3.82 25.43
CA ASP A 561 -27.65 2.94 24.97
C ASP A 561 -27.96 2.37 23.59
N PHE A 562 -26.92 2.08 22.81
CA PHE A 562 -27.03 1.44 21.51
C PHE A 562 -25.87 0.48 21.26
N PRO A 563 -26.09 -0.59 20.47
CA PRO A 563 -25.03 -1.52 20.12
C PRO A 563 -23.98 -0.84 19.25
N LYS A 564 -22.70 -1.18 19.47
CA LYS A 564 -21.56 -0.62 18.71
C LYS A 564 -20.82 -1.71 17.95
N TYR A 565 -20.38 -1.37 16.77
CA TYR A 565 -19.51 -2.21 15.94
C TYR A 565 -18.21 -2.54 16.68
N GLY A 566 -17.75 -3.80 16.54
CA GLY A 566 -16.57 -4.32 17.25
C GLY A 566 -16.87 -5.11 18.51
N ASN A 567 -18.13 -5.51 18.74
CA ASN A 567 -18.56 -6.30 19.90
C ASN A 567 -19.28 -7.61 19.53
N ASP A 568 -19.14 -8.03 18.25
CA ASP A 568 -19.83 -9.20 17.69
C ASP A 568 -21.37 -9.11 17.81
N ASP A 569 -21.91 -7.89 17.81
CA ASP A 569 -23.35 -7.63 17.87
C ASP A 569 -23.91 -7.40 16.44
N PRO A 570 -24.74 -8.31 15.92
CA PRO A 570 -25.27 -8.20 14.57
C PRO A 570 -26.06 -6.90 14.32
N ARG A 571 -26.67 -6.32 15.35
CA ARG A 571 -27.45 -5.07 15.23
C ARG A 571 -26.59 -3.87 14.80
N ALA A 572 -25.30 -3.87 15.15
CA ALA A 572 -24.36 -2.82 14.71
C ALA A 572 -23.53 -3.29 13.50
N ASP A 573 -23.07 -4.54 13.49
CA ASP A 573 -22.20 -5.08 12.44
C ASP A 573 -22.90 -5.10 11.08
N GLU A 574 -24.21 -5.36 11.04
CA GLU A 574 -25.02 -5.34 9.81
C GLU A 574 -25.02 -3.96 9.12
N PHE A 575 -24.87 -2.85 9.84
CA PHE A 575 -24.74 -1.53 9.23
C PHE A 575 -23.42 -1.34 8.53
N ALA A 576 -22.33 -1.88 9.08
CA ALA A 576 -21.02 -1.85 8.40
C ALA A 576 -21.05 -2.67 7.10
N VAL A 577 -21.64 -3.87 7.15
CA VAL A 577 -21.84 -4.73 5.97
C VAL A 577 -22.74 -4.06 4.94
N TRP A 578 -23.87 -3.47 5.37
CA TRP A 578 -24.79 -2.73 4.50
C TRP A 578 -24.09 -1.59 3.79
N LEU A 579 -23.32 -0.76 4.52
CA LEU A 579 -22.64 0.40 3.95
C LEU A 579 -21.63 -0.02 2.86
N LEU A 580 -20.81 -1.02 3.14
CA LEU A 580 -19.84 -1.55 2.19
C LEU A 580 -20.53 -2.04 0.91
N LYS A 581 -21.54 -2.89 1.04
CA LYS A 581 -22.29 -3.43 -0.11
C LYS A 581 -22.99 -2.33 -0.91
N THR A 582 -23.72 -1.46 -0.23
CA THR A 582 -24.49 -0.39 -0.86
C THR A 582 -23.57 0.56 -1.63
N PHE A 583 -22.47 1.01 -1.02
CA PHE A 583 -21.56 1.94 -1.69
C PHE A 583 -20.87 1.30 -2.89
N MET A 584 -20.43 0.04 -2.78
CA MET A 584 -19.84 -0.68 -3.90
C MET A 584 -20.82 -0.87 -5.07
N GLU A 585 -22.07 -1.20 -4.79
CA GLU A 585 -23.11 -1.32 -5.83
C GLU A 585 -23.38 0.03 -6.51
N LYS A 586 -23.28 1.16 -5.79
CA LYS A 586 -23.41 2.50 -6.36
C LYS A 586 -22.18 2.87 -7.22
N ILE A 587 -20.98 2.52 -6.80
CA ILE A 587 -19.76 2.67 -7.62
C ILE A 587 -19.89 1.93 -8.95
N LYS A 588 -20.36 0.67 -8.94
CA LYS A 588 -20.52 -0.18 -10.14
C LYS A 588 -21.49 0.38 -11.19
N LYS A 589 -22.39 1.27 -10.82
CA LYS A 589 -23.32 1.93 -11.76
C LYS A 589 -22.64 2.93 -12.70
N ASN A 590 -21.41 3.37 -12.38
CA ASN A 590 -20.73 4.44 -13.08
C ASN A 590 -19.72 3.89 -14.11
N HIS A 591 -19.57 4.59 -15.22
CA HIS A 591 -18.54 4.30 -16.21
C HIS A 591 -17.15 4.58 -15.68
N THR A 592 -16.23 3.65 -15.81
CA THR A 592 -14.83 3.76 -15.39
C THR A 592 -13.91 3.93 -16.59
N TYR A 593 -12.81 4.67 -16.39
CA TYR A 593 -11.81 4.90 -17.41
C TYR A 593 -11.26 3.57 -17.97
N ARG A 594 -11.23 3.45 -19.31
CA ARG A 594 -10.81 2.25 -20.06
C ARG A 594 -11.59 0.98 -19.67
N ASN A 595 -12.85 1.12 -19.27
CA ASN A 595 -13.71 0.02 -18.81
C ASN A 595 -13.06 -0.83 -17.72
N SER A 596 -12.27 -0.20 -16.86
CA SER A 596 -11.64 -0.89 -15.74
C SER A 596 -12.66 -1.38 -14.72
N GLU A 597 -12.38 -2.53 -14.11
CA GLU A 597 -13.29 -3.15 -13.14
C GLU A 597 -13.21 -2.41 -11.79
N PRO A 598 -14.32 -1.82 -11.33
CA PRO A 598 -14.30 -1.11 -10.05
C PRO A 598 -14.12 -2.08 -8.88
N THR A 599 -13.22 -1.72 -7.98
CA THR A 599 -12.94 -2.39 -6.72
C THR A 599 -13.03 -1.37 -5.59
N THR A 600 -13.12 -1.82 -4.34
CA THR A 600 -13.12 -0.91 -3.19
C THR A 600 -12.31 -1.47 -2.03
N SER A 601 -11.84 -0.58 -1.17
CA SER A 601 -11.15 -0.92 0.08
C SER A 601 -11.82 -0.28 1.29
N VAL A 602 -11.67 -0.93 2.43
CA VAL A 602 -11.91 -0.34 3.75
C VAL A 602 -10.55 -0.12 4.40
N LEU A 603 -9.92 0.98 4.01
CA LEU A 603 -8.54 1.31 4.37
C LEU A 603 -8.34 2.81 4.40
N THR A 604 -7.80 3.36 5.48
CA THR A 604 -7.55 4.80 5.62
C THR A 604 -6.07 5.18 5.67
N ILE A 605 -5.17 4.21 5.89
CA ILE A 605 -3.76 4.53 6.17
C ILE A 605 -3.69 5.43 7.42
N THR A 606 -2.79 6.41 7.50
CA THR A 606 -2.81 7.47 8.54
C THR A 606 -3.73 8.65 8.20
N SER A 607 -4.38 8.60 7.05
CA SER A 607 -5.33 9.65 6.61
C SER A 607 -6.61 9.69 7.45
N ASN A 608 -6.86 8.68 8.31
CA ASN A 608 -7.95 8.71 9.29
C ASN A 608 -7.94 10.00 10.15
N VAL A 609 -6.75 10.52 10.47
CA VAL A 609 -6.57 11.79 11.16
C VAL A 609 -7.09 12.97 10.31
N VAL A 610 -6.71 13.01 9.03
CA VAL A 610 -7.14 14.07 8.09
C VAL A 610 -8.64 14.03 7.83
N TYR A 611 -9.21 12.84 7.62
CA TYR A 611 -10.66 12.68 7.46
C TYR A 611 -11.43 13.14 8.71
N GLY A 612 -10.93 12.74 9.88
CA GLY A 612 -11.51 13.15 11.16
C GLY A 612 -11.51 14.67 11.35
N LYS A 613 -10.37 15.33 11.09
CA LYS A 613 -10.24 16.80 11.13
C LYS A 613 -11.17 17.54 10.16
N ALA A 614 -11.49 16.92 9.04
CA ALA A 614 -12.38 17.50 8.04
C ALA A 614 -13.88 17.30 8.36
N THR A 615 -14.22 16.52 9.38
CA THR A 615 -15.60 16.08 9.67
C THR A 615 -16.07 16.58 11.03
N GLY A 616 -17.29 17.15 11.07
CA GLY A 616 -17.98 17.60 12.27
C GLY A 616 -18.30 16.45 13.24
N ALA A 617 -19.02 16.75 14.33
CA ALA A 617 -19.52 15.73 15.23
C ALA A 617 -20.47 14.76 14.52
N LEU A 618 -20.54 13.52 15.01
CA LEU A 618 -21.35 12.46 14.40
C LEU A 618 -22.40 11.91 15.39
N PRO A 619 -23.49 11.34 14.88
CA PRO A 619 -24.55 10.76 15.71
C PRO A 619 -24.11 9.59 16.62
N ASP A 620 -22.91 9.01 16.42
CA ASP A 620 -22.31 7.97 17.28
C ASP A 620 -21.71 8.52 18.60
N GLY A 621 -21.70 9.86 18.75
CA GLY A 621 -21.08 10.57 19.88
C GLY A 621 -19.61 10.95 19.65
N ARG A 622 -19.09 10.77 18.44
CA ARG A 622 -17.74 11.24 18.09
C ARG A 622 -17.72 12.78 18.09
N ALA A 623 -16.77 13.36 18.80
CA ALA A 623 -16.57 14.81 18.83
C ALA A 623 -16.09 15.33 17.46
N ALA A 624 -16.50 16.55 17.12
CA ALA A 624 -16.06 17.22 15.90
C ALA A 624 -14.54 17.30 15.82
N TYR A 625 -14.03 17.09 14.60
CA TYR A 625 -12.60 17.25 14.24
C TYR A 625 -11.62 16.28 14.91
N THR A 626 -12.09 15.25 15.59
CA THR A 626 -11.26 14.17 16.13
C THR A 626 -10.95 13.12 15.06
N PRO A 627 -9.84 12.36 15.15
CA PRO A 627 -9.51 11.30 14.20
C PRO A 627 -10.63 10.25 14.05
N PHE A 628 -10.75 9.66 12.85
CA PHE A 628 -11.54 8.44 12.65
C PHE A 628 -10.78 7.21 13.14
N ALA A 629 -11.49 6.13 13.40
CA ALA A 629 -10.87 4.82 13.49
C ALA A 629 -10.25 4.42 12.14
N PRO A 630 -9.08 3.75 12.12
CA PRO A 630 -8.41 3.40 10.89
C PRO A 630 -9.05 2.19 10.20
N GLY A 631 -9.29 2.29 8.90
CA GLY A 631 -9.79 1.19 8.07
C GLY A 631 -11.10 0.60 8.58
N ALA A 632 -11.11 -0.72 8.79
CA ALA A 632 -12.25 -1.47 9.30
C ALA A 632 -12.24 -1.65 10.83
N SER A 633 -11.26 -1.07 11.51
CA SER A 633 -11.17 -1.15 12.98
C SER A 633 -12.37 -0.45 13.63
N PRO A 634 -12.87 -0.96 14.76
CA PRO A 634 -13.95 -0.32 15.51
C PRO A 634 -13.59 1.09 15.99
N SER A 635 -14.60 1.90 16.25
CA SER A 635 -14.45 3.24 16.80
C SER A 635 -13.76 3.22 18.16
N TYR A 636 -12.96 4.24 18.47
CA TYR A 636 -12.21 4.28 19.73
C TYR A 636 -13.13 4.17 20.94
N GLY A 637 -12.81 3.23 21.83
CA GLY A 637 -13.58 2.95 23.02
C GLY A 637 -14.91 2.21 22.78
N ALA A 638 -15.20 1.78 21.54
CA ALA A 638 -16.38 0.96 21.24
C ALA A 638 -16.20 -0.50 21.68
N GLU A 639 -14.99 -1.03 21.59
CA GLU A 639 -14.64 -2.42 21.88
C GLU A 639 -14.72 -2.69 23.40
N LYS A 640 -15.80 -3.35 23.84
CA LYS A 640 -16.04 -3.69 25.25
C LYS A 640 -16.01 -5.20 25.50
N SER A 641 -16.13 -6.01 24.45
CA SER A 641 -16.29 -7.46 24.53
C SER A 641 -15.00 -8.26 24.29
N GLY A 642 -13.84 -7.58 24.24
CA GLY A 642 -12.53 -8.18 24.06
C GLY A 642 -12.10 -8.35 22.59
N LEU A 643 -10.85 -8.83 22.40
CA LEU A 643 -10.21 -8.96 21.09
C LEU A 643 -11.00 -9.85 20.12
N LEU A 644 -11.45 -11.02 20.58
CA LEU A 644 -12.13 -11.98 19.69
C LEU A 644 -13.46 -11.45 19.18
N ALA A 645 -14.20 -10.69 19.99
CA ALA A 645 -15.43 -10.04 19.53
C ALA A 645 -15.16 -8.95 18.49
N SER A 646 -14.10 -8.16 18.70
CA SER A 646 -13.65 -7.17 17.71
C SER A 646 -13.28 -7.82 16.37
N LEU A 647 -12.48 -8.87 16.39
CA LEU A 647 -12.10 -9.65 15.23
C LEU A 647 -13.32 -10.25 14.51
N ASN A 648 -14.29 -10.81 15.28
CA ASN A 648 -15.51 -11.38 14.71
C ASN A 648 -16.36 -10.32 13.99
N SER A 649 -16.49 -9.12 14.53
CA SER A 649 -17.21 -8.02 13.84
C SER A 649 -16.58 -7.68 12.50
N VAL A 650 -15.24 -7.57 12.44
CA VAL A 650 -14.52 -7.26 11.20
C VAL A 650 -14.63 -8.42 10.20
N ALA A 651 -14.57 -9.67 10.66
CA ALA A 651 -14.68 -10.86 9.81
C ALA A 651 -16.03 -10.99 9.07
N LYS A 652 -17.07 -10.28 9.52
CA LYS A 652 -18.39 -10.24 8.83
C LYS A 652 -18.38 -9.38 7.56
N LEU A 653 -17.38 -8.52 7.36
CA LEU A 653 -17.27 -7.70 6.15
C LEU A 653 -16.92 -8.57 4.95
N PRO A 654 -17.77 -8.60 3.91
CA PRO A 654 -17.58 -9.52 2.78
C PRO A 654 -16.47 -9.04 1.85
N TYR A 655 -15.42 -9.85 1.68
CA TYR A 655 -14.27 -9.52 0.85
C TYR A 655 -14.64 -9.31 -0.63
N GLU A 656 -15.62 -10.05 -1.16
CA GLU A 656 -16.11 -9.90 -2.53
C GLU A 656 -16.66 -8.52 -2.88
N TYR A 657 -16.98 -7.69 -1.88
CA TYR A 657 -17.37 -6.28 -2.04
C TYR A 657 -16.22 -5.31 -1.73
N ALA A 658 -15.07 -5.82 -1.30
CA ALA A 658 -13.91 -5.02 -0.93
C ALA A 658 -12.61 -5.62 -1.46
N LEU A 659 -12.52 -5.82 -2.78
CA LEU A 659 -11.40 -6.49 -3.44
C LEU A 659 -10.06 -5.73 -3.34
N ASP A 660 -10.08 -4.44 -2.97
CA ASP A 660 -8.89 -3.67 -2.62
C ASP A 660 -8.54 -3.76 -1.13
N GLY A 661 -9.23 -4.65 -0.41
CA GLY A 661 -8.87 -5.08 0.93
C GLY A 661 -9.61 -4.40 2.08
N ILE A 662 -9.62 -5.12 3.21
CA ILE A 662 -10.28 -4.72 4.47
C ILE A 662 -9.20 -4.67 5.55
N SER A 663 -8.68 -3.48 5.82
CA SER A 663 -7.57 -3.31 6.77
C SER A 663 -8.08 -3.34 8.21
N ASN A 664 -7.58 -4.29 8.99
CA ASN A 664 -7.79 -4.38 10.44
C ASN A 664 -6.45 -4.28 11.16
N THR A 665 -6.37 -3.44 12.18
CA THR A 665 -5.17 -3.28 13.01
C THR A 665 -5.51 -3.51 14.47
N GLN A 666 -4.83 -4.48 15.09
CA GLN A 666 -5.03 -4.84 16.48
C GLN A 666 -3.72 -4.66 17.28
N THR A 667 -3.84 -4.07 18.46
CA THR A 667 -2.74 -3.94 19.42
C THR A 667 -3.03 -4.80 20.64
N MET A 668 -2.09 -5.67 20.98
CA MET A 668 -2.20 -6.63 22.08
C MET A 668 -1.05 -6.42 23.06
N ALA A 669 -1.36 -6.37 24.33
CA ALA A 669 -0.32 -6.44 25.35
C ALA A 669 0.35 -7.82 25.29
N PRO A 670 1.68 -7.93 25.44
CA PRO A 670 2.37 -9.24 25.42
C PRO A 670 1.74 -10.26 26.38
N SER A 671 1.33 -9.81 27.58
CA SER A 671 0.68 -10.65 28.59
C SER A 671 -0.70 -11.21 28.17
N ALA A 672 -1.36 -10.59 27.20
CA ALA A 672 -2.62 -11.13 26.66
C ALA A 672 -2.40 -12.38 25.81
N LEU A 673 -1.20 -12.52 25.23
CA LEU A 673 -0.84 -13.69 24.42
C LEU A 673 -0.17 -14.82 25.22
N GLY A 674 0.41 -14.52 26.38
CA GLY A 674 1.09 -15.51 27.22
C GLY A 674 2.24 -14.96 28.02
N HIS A 675 2.85 -15.81 28.86
CA HIS A 675 3.91 -15.41 29.81
C HIS A 675 5.32 -15.47 29.22
N ASN A 676 5.49 -16.15 28.09
CA ASN A 676 6.76 -16.31 27.39
C ASN A 676 6.55 -16.33 25.88
N LEU A 677 7.63 -16.23 25.11
CA LEU A 677 7.58 -16.14 23.65
C LEU A 677 6.92 -17.36 23.01
N ASP A 678 7.11 -18.57 23.54
CA ASP A 678 6.51 -19.79 23.00
C ASP A 678 4.99 -19.78 23.14
N GLU A 679 4.48 -19.41 24.31
CA GLU A 679 3.05 -19.24 24.51
C GLU A 679 2.48 -18.13 23.64
N GLN A 680 3.19 -16.98 23.52
CA GLN A 680 2.74 -15.83 22.75
C GLN A 680 2.61 -16.17 21.25
N LYS A 681 3.61 -16.84 20.67
CA LYS A 681 3.55 -17.23 19.25
C LYS A 681 2.46 -18.27 18.99
N GLU A 682 2.27 -19.25 19.88
CA GLU A 682 1.21 -20.25 19.72
C GLU A 682 -0.19 -19.64 19.87
N THR A 683 -0.38 -18.75 20.83
CA THR A 683 -1.65 -18.05 21.02
C THR A 683 -1.97 -17.17 19.82
N LEU A 684 -0.98 -16.43 19.30
CA LEU A 684 -1.16 -15.58 18.12
C LEU A 684 -1.56 -16.41 16.89
N VAL A 685 -0.93 -17.57 16.67
CA VAL A 685 -1.30 -18.50 15.58
C VAL A 685 -2.76 -18.93 15.72
N ARG A 686 -3.20 -19.34 16.93
CA ARG A 686 -4.59 -19.76 17.16
C ARG A 686 -5.60 -18.62 16.92
N VAL A 687 -5.25 -17.40 17.31
CA VAL A 687 -6.07 -16.21 17.05
C VAL A 687 -6.20 -15.97 15.56
N MET A 688 -5.09 -16.06 14.81
CA MET A 688 -5.07 -15.87 13.36
C MET A 688 -5.84 -16.99 12.63
N ASP A 689 -5.61 -18.27 12.99
CA ASP A 689 -6.37 -19.39 12.43
C ASP A 689 -7.87 -19.15 12.61
N GLY A 690 -8.32 -18.85 13.84
CA GLY A 690 -9.74 -18.60 14.11
C GLY A 690 -10.32 -17.37 13.40
N TYR A 691 -9.54 -16.32 13.19
CA TYR A 691 -9.97 -15.11 12.50
C TYR A 691 -10.08 -15.31 10.98
N PHE A 692 -9.05 -15.90 10.36
CA PHE A 692 -9.01 -16.13 8.92
C PHE A 692 -9.96 -17.25 8.47
N ASP A 693 -10.14 -18.30 9.25
CA ASP A 693 -11.13 -19.37 8.98
C ASP A 693 -12.59 -18.85 8.97
N ARG A 694 -12.85 -17.68 9.57
CA ARG A 694 -14.14 -16.97 9.49
C ARG A 694 -14.30 -16.12 8.22
N GLY A 695 -13.33 -16.13 7.32
CA GLY A 695 -13.35 -15.37 6.07
C GLY A 695 -12.87 -13.91 6.18
N ALA A 696 -12.26 -13.55 7.29
CA ALA A 696 -11.60 -12.24 7.42
C ALA A 696 -10.48 -12.08 6.40
N HIS A 697 -10.22 -10.83 5.96
CA HIS A 697 -9.25 -10.58 4.89
C HIS A 697 -7.84 -10.31 5.40
N HIS A 698 -7.66 -9.37 6.35
CA HIS A 698 -6.34 -8.84 6.68
C HIS A 698 -6.19 -8.55 8.18
N LEU A 699 -4.96 -8.70 8.69
CA LEU A 699 -4.60 -8.36 10.06
C LEU A 699 -3.22 -7.73 10.15
N ASN A 700 -3.17 -6.52 10.70
CA ASN A 700 -1.97 -5.92 11.29
C ASN A 700 -1.90 -6.31 12.78
N VAL A 701 -0.74 -6.80 13.20
CA VAL A 701 -0.49 -7.21 14.58
C VAL A 701 0.56 -6.31 15.21
N ASN A 702 0.19 -5.64 16.31
CA ASN A 702 1.09 -4.94 17.22
C ASN A 702 1.15 -5.69 18.55
N VAL A 703 2.35 -5.96 19.05
CA VAL A 703 2.55 -6.63 20.34
C VAL A 703 3.40 -5.75 21.26
N PHE A 704 2.73 -4.84 21.94
CA PHE A 704 3.34 -3.96 22.97
C PHE A 704 2.24 -3.33 23.84
N GLY A 705 2.62 -2.82 25.01
CA GLY A 705 1.72 -2.05 25.88
C GLY A 705 1.70 -0.56 25.54
N THR A 706 0.65 0.13 25.93
CA THR A 706 0.48 1.59 25.74
C THR A 706 1.62 2.37 26.43
N GLU A 707 2.17 1.85 27.51
CA GLU A 707 3.28 2.45 28.28
C GLU A 707 4.53 2.65 27.40
N LYS A 708 4.82 1.69 26.50
CA LYS A 708 5.94 1.78 25.56
C LYS A 708 5.77 2.92 24.56
N LEU A 709 4.53 3.13 24.07
CA LEU A 709 4.22 4.24 23.17
C LEU A 709 4.39 5.59 23.86
N LEU A 710 3.90 5.72 25.10
CA LEU A 710 4.02 6.93 25.89
C LEU A 710 5.50 7.26 26.19
N ASP A 711 6.31 6.26 26.55
CA ASP A 711 7.75 6.46 26.79
C ASP A 711 8.48 6.83 25.49
N ALA A 712 8.16 6.17 24.36
CA ALA A 712 8.76 6.51 23.08
C ALA A 712 8.37 7.92 22.57
N GLN A 713 7.16 8.39 22.88
CA GLN A 713 6.74 9.75 22.57
C GLN A 713 7.47 10.79 23.47
N ALA A 714 7.65 10.48 24.74
CA ALA A 714 8.33 11.36 25.69
C ALA A 714 9.85 11.40 25.49
N HIS A 715 10.44 10.31 25.03
CA HIS A 715 11.89 10.10 24.94
C HIS A 715 12.31 9.52 23.56
N PRO A 716 12.01 10.20 22.46
CA PRO A 716 12.32 9.70 21.11
C PRO A 716 13.82 9.57 20.82
N GLU A 717 14.67 10.18 21.64
CA GLU A 717 16.13 10.14 21.53
C GLU A 717 16.75 8.81 22.02
N LYS A 718 16.01 7.99 22.77
CA LYS A 718 16.52 6.71 23.26
C LYS A 718 16.85 5.77 22.10
N PRO A 719 18.04 5.11 22.11
CA PRO A 719 18.48 4.24 21.02
C PRO A 719 17.48 3.11 20.69
N GLU A 720 16.80 2.59 21.69
CA GLU A 720 15.80 1.51 21.54
C GLU A 720 14.59 1.91 20.72
N TYR A 721 14.28 3.21 20.59
CA TYR A 721 13.18 3.73 19.80
C TYR A 721 13.56 4.12 18.37
N ALA A 722 14.85 4.16 18.04
CA ALA A 722 15.34 4.53 16.71
C ALA A 722 14.73 3.70 15.58
N ASN A 723 14.46 2.41 15.84
CA ASN A 723 13.84 1.47 14.91
C ASN A 723 12.53 0.89 15.44
N PHE A 724 11.96 1.48 16.50
CA PHE A 724 10.69 1.02 17.04
C PHE A 724 9.60 1.16 15.98
N THR A 725 9.22 0.01 15.40
CA THR A 725 8.27 -0.11 14.31
C THR A 725 6.90 -0.51 14.84
N ILE A 726 5.86 0.14 14.30
CA ILE A 726 4.47 -0.15 14.61
C ILE A 726 3.67 -0.32 13.32
N ARG A 727 2.64 -1.16 13.37
CA ARG A 727 1.63 -1.27 12.31
C ARG A 727 0.55 -0.21 12.53
N VAL A 728 0.19 0.53 11.49
CA VAL A 728 -0.79 1.63 11.60
C VAL A 728 -2.09 1.35 10.88
N SER A 729 -2.08 1.07 9.59
CA SER A 729 -3.24 0.64 8.80
C SER A 729 -2.74 0.21 7.41
N GLY A 730 -2.53 -1.09 7.20
CA GLY A 730 -2.00 -1.66 5.96
C GLY A 730 -0.51 -1.44 5.72
N TYR A 731 0.21 -0.80 6.64
CA TYR A 731 1.67 -0.63 6.58
C TYR A 731 2.27 -0.38 7.96
N ALA A 732 3.59 -0.43 8.05
CA ALA A 732 4.34 -0.13 9.24
C ALA A 732 5.05 1.23 9.13
N VAL A 733 5.33 1.83 10.29
CA VAL A 733 6.11 3.07 10.41
C VAL A 733 7.04 2.99 11.61
N LYS A 734 8.12 3.79 11.60
CA LYS A 734 8.85 4.06 12.83
C LYS A 734 8.01 5.03 13.67
N PHE A 735 7.66 4.65 14.89
CA PHE A 735 6.76 5.45 15.74
C PHE A 735 7.25 6.89 15.95
N ILE A 736 8.54 7.06 16.14
CA ILE A 736 9.15 8.39 16.32
C ILE A 736 9.14 9.28 15.05
N SER A 737 8.84 8.70 13.87
CA SER A 737 8.72 9.45 12.60
C SER A 737 7.31 9.98 12.36
N LEU A 738 6.34 9.63 13.19
CA LEU A 738 4.98 10.17 13.17
C LEU A 738 4.93 11.58 13.74
N THR A 739 4.02 12.41 13.25
CA THR A 739 3.68 13.67 13.91
C THR A 739 3.09 13.38 15.30
N LYS A 740 3.22 14.35 16.23
CA LYS A 740 2.64 14.18 17.58
C LYS A 740 1.17 13.78 17.55
N GLU A 741 0.39 14.39 16.67
CA GLU A 741 -1.04 14.10 16.54
C GLU A 741 -1.32 12.66 16.08
N GLN A 742 -0.50 12.14 15.16
CA GLN A 742 -0.61 10.74 14.73
C GLN A 742 -0.12 9.77 15.80
N GLN A 743 0.89 10.15 16.58
CA GLN A 743 1.29 9.39 17.76
C GLN A 743 0.16 9.34 18.80
N ASP A 744 -0.49 10.48 19.05
CA ASP A 744 -1.63 10.58 19.97
C ASP A 744 -2.80 9.70 19.48
N ASP A 745 -3.07 9.68 18.15
CA ASP A 745 -4.05 8.77 17.53
C ASP A 745 -3.73 7.30 17.81
N VAL A 746 -2.47 6.89 17.59
CA VAL A 746 -2.02 5.51 17.84
C VAL A 746 -2.13 5.14 19.32
N ILE A 747 -1.78 6.04 20.21
CA ILE A 747 -1.86 5.86 21.67
C ILE A 747 -3.33 5.70 22.12
N ALA A 748 -4.25 6.42 21.47
CA ALA A 748 -5.68 6.36 21.78
C ALA A 748 -6.38 5.08 21.32
N ARG A 749 -5.73 4.26 20.46
CA ARG A 749 -6.30 2.99 19.98
C ARG A 749 -6.40 1.97 21.11
N THR A 750 -7.37 1.05 20.97
CA THR A 750 -7.55 -0.02 21.96
C THR A 750 -6.31 -0.90 22.03
N CYS A 751 -5.80 -1.12 23.25
CA CYS A 751 -4.77 -2.11 23.54
C CYS A 751 -5.42 -3.25 24.35
N HIS A 752 -5.57 -4.40 23.71
CA HIS A 752 -6.19 -5.55 24.36
C HIS A 752 -5.28 -6.18 25.41
N LYS A 753 -5.77 -6.27 26.65
CA LYS A 753 -5.07 -6.88 27.81
C LYS A 753 -5.48 -8.33 28.03
N SER A 754 -6.49 -8.81 27.32
CA SER A 754 -6.98 -10.20 27.30
C SER A 754 -7.58 -10.50 25.92
N LEU A 755 -7.72 -11.77 25.59
CA LEU A 755 -8.34 -12.26 24.36
C LEU A 755 -9.86 -12.06 24.35
#